data_0e26abd70c8e8c48adfd5e8a1fbc03db
#
_entry.id   0e26abd70c8e8c48adfd5e8a1fbc03db
#
_cell.length_a   1.000
_cell.length_b   1.000
_cell.length_c   1.000
_cell.angle_alpha   90.00
_cell.angle_beta   90.00
_cell.angle_gamma   90.00
#
_symmetry.space_group_name_H-M   'P 1'
#
loop_
_entity.id
_entity.type
_entity.pdbx_description
1 polymer ?
#
loop_
_entity_poly.entity_id
_entity_poly.type
_entity_poly.pdbx_seq_one_letter_code
_entity_poly.pdbx_strand_id
1 'polypeptide(L)'
;MNTKIFLFFCCCLMQIAARAQAANEILWDKYGVPHIYAQSAGRMYYEFGWAQMHNHANLLLRLYGQARGRAAEYWGEKYLASDKQVHLFDVPSQAGRNYATQNPLFRGMLDSFVNGINDFAKAHPDAISQENHQVLPVTGTDVLAHGIRVIFLTFVAGGDLGAASRKSGAGSNSYAVGPSRSANRDAMLVANPHLPWGDLFTFFEAHLQSPGFNAYGAAVVGIPVLCIAFNDHLGWTHTVNPIDACDRYQLSTHGDSYMLDSVPIPFEKRSVILKIRQKDGSVTAMTQTFTYSRHGPVLNVNGKQDQAVRIAGWNNPDVLYQWHRMAQAHDRKEFEDALKMMQLPMFNVIYADDAGNISYLFDGNVPMRAEGDWKYWNGIVDGSHSRYIWQQTLSYDNLPKLSNPPSGFIQNANDPPWTCTYPPLLDAHKFPAYLSPQGMALRPQRAVNLIRNKYDITLAGLVHLKLNTGMEAADRFLKELLAYVDKSPDTMASKAALVLKKWDGATDTNSRGAVLFARWYDKINADMFRRPWDPSDPVATPCGLKDTGKAVRLLAEAAREVIKEYDSLNVAWGDVYRFRIGHFNYPANGGSEKYGIYRTIYFSGDSSGRQWAVAGDSYVAITEFGRRVKARVLLSYGNASEPGSKHMGDQLQLLSRKEMRIAWLSKKEIKMNLEQVEKF
;
A
#
# COMPACT_ATOMS: atom_id res chain seq x y z
N MET A 1 58.51 -4.94 45.62
CA MET A 1 57.32 -4.09 45.39
C MET A 1 56.88 -4.10 43.91
N ASN A 2 57.23 -5.12 43.12
CA ASN A 2 57.00 -5.13 41.69
C ASN A 2 56.13 -6.30 41.16
N THR A 3 55.65 -7.21 42.00
CA THR A 3 54.89 -8.37 41.52
C THR A 3 53.36 -8.19 41.62
N LYS A 4 52.92 -7.27 42.48
CA LYS A 4 51.44 -6.99 42.61
C LYS A 4 50.90 -6.01 41.56
N ILE A 5 51.73 -5.18 40.95
CA ILE A 5 51.34 -4.22 39.92
C ILE A 5 51.18 -4.94 38.56
N PHE A 6 51.95 -6.00 38.30
CA PHE A 6 51.86 -6.75 37.04
C PHE A 6 50.57 -7.63 36.96
N LEU A 7 50.12 -8.19 38.11
CA LEU A 7 48.85 -8.94 38.15
C LEU A 7 47.60 -8.07 37.99
N PHE A 8 47.67 -6.80 38.47
CA PHE A 8 46.54 -5.88 38.32
C PHE A 8 46.39 -5.37 36.86
N PHE A 9 47.51 -5.19 36.15
CA PHE A 9 47.49 -4.79 34.73
C PHE A 9 47.06 -5.92 33.79
N CYS A 10 47.40 -7.17 34.08
CA CYS A 10 46.90 -8.34 33.33
C CYS A 10 45.40 -8.62 33.58
N CYS A 11 44.88 -8.38 34.79
CA CYS A 11 43.43 -8.51 35.04
C CYS A 11 42.62 -7.38 34.36
N CYS A 12 43.15 -6.18 34.26
CA CYS A 12 42.46 -5.09 33.50
C CYS A 12 42.49 -5.32 31.98
N LEU A 13 43.56 -5.91 31.44
CA LEU A 13 43.63 -6.27 30.01
C LEU A 13 42.74 -7.46 29.66
N MET A 14 42.48 -8.41 30.58
CA MET A 14 41.51 -9.47 30.32
C MET A 14 40.04 -9.05 30.48
N GLN A 15 39.75 -7.95 31.18
CA GLN A 15 38.38 -7.41 31.24
C GLN A 15 38.02 -6.55 30.02
N ILE A 16 39.01 -6.12 29.21
CA ILE A 16 38.76 -5.39 27.95
C ILE A 16 38.48 -6.39 26.79
N ALA A 17 38.89 -7.65 26.90
CA ALA A 17 38.75 -8.67 25.86
C ALA A 17 37.43 -9.45 25.90
N ALA A 18 36.55 -9.22 26.87
CA ALA A 18 35.24 -9.89 26.96
C ALA A 18 34.05 -8.96 26.75
N ARG A 19 34.13 -8.02 25.85
CA ARG A 19 32.93 -7.59 25.12
C ARG A 19 32.60 -8.74 24.17
N ALA A 20 31.71 -9.64 24.63
CA ALA A 20 31.12 -10.63 23.74
C ALA A 20 30.71 -9.89 22.46
N GLN A 21 31.40 -10.18 21.36
CA GLN A 21 31.09 -9.65 20.05
C GLN A 21 29.63 -9.99 19.82
N ALA A 22 28.76 -8.98 19.70
CA ALA A 22 27.33 -9.22 19.52
C ALA A 22 27.16 -10.16 18.32
N ALA A 23 26.55 -11.31 18.52
CA ALA A 23 26.40 -12.29 17.44
C ALA A 23 25.42 -11.72 16.41
N ASN A 24 25.71 -11.94 15.12
CA ASN A 24 24.71 -11.73 14.08
C ASN A 24 23.63 -12.80 14.27
N GLU A 25 22.39 -12.40 14.47
CA GLU A 25 21.29 -13.33 14.74
C GLU A 25 19.94 -12.81 14.27
N ILE A 26 19.10 -13.72 13.82
CA ILE A 26 17.68 -13.48 13.60
C ILE A 26 16.91 -14.16 14.74
N LEU A 27 16.14 -13.38 15.47
CA LEU A 27 15.19 -13.87 16.47
C LEU A 27 13.80 -13.85 15.84
N TRP A 28 13.25 -15.02 15.55
CA TRP A 28 11.90 -15.15 15.02
C TRP A 28 10.90 -15.17 16.18
N ASP A 29 9.92 -14.30 16.14
CA ASP A 29 8.84 -14.30 17.10
C ASP A 29 7.71 -15.28 16.72
N LYS A 30 6.79 -15.51 17.64
CA LYS A 30 5.66 -16.46 17.47
C LYS A 30 4.67 -16.09 16.37
N TYR A 31 4.83 -14.95 15.68
CA TYR A 31 4.08 -14.55 14.49
C TYR A 31 4.95 -14.58 13.24
N GLY A 32 6.13 -15.19 13.31
CA GLY A 32 7.06 -15.28 12.19
C GLY A 32 7.67 -13.95 11.77
N VAL A 33 7.76 -12.98 12.69
CA VAL A 33 8.44 -11.71 12.43
C VAL A 33 9.92 -11.87 12.77
N PRO A 34 10.84 -11.60 11.81
CA PRO A 34 12.27 -11.62 12.09
C PRO A 34 12.70 -10.33 12.79
N HIS A 35 13.35 -10.47 13.92
CA HIS A 35 14.09 -9.41 14.58
C HIS A 35 15.57 -9.62 14.30
N ILE A 36 16.12 -8.84 13.39
CA ILE A 36 17.49 -8.96 12.88
C ILE A 36 18.42 -8.09 13.71
N TYR A 37 19.44 -8.70 14.30
CA TYR A 37 20.48 -8.03 15.07
C TYR A 37 21.83 -8.25 14.38
N ALA A 38 22.34 -7.26 13.70
CA ALA A 38 23.54 -7.37 12.88
C ALA A 38 24.64 -6.38 13.33
N GLN A 39 25.90 -6.75 13.09
CA GLN A 39 27.07 -5.92 13.44
C GLN A 39 27.37 -4.82 12.42
N SER A 40 26.75 -4.84 11.25
CA SER A 40 26.88 -3.84 10.22
C SER A 40 25.63 -3.76 9.34
N ALA A 41 25.47 -2.65 8.64
CA ALA A 41 24.39 -2.47 7.68
C ALA A 41 24.42 -3.56 6.57
N GLY A 42 25.59 -3.86 6.01
CA GLY A 42 25.71 -4.93 5.01
C GLY A 42 25.24 -6.29 5.55
N ARG A 43 25.63 -6.62 6.80
CA ARG A 43 25.18 -7.86 7.43
C ARG A 43 23.67 -7.86 7.70
N MET A 44 23.10 -6.74 8.13
CA MET A 44 21.65 -6.59 8.34
C MET A 44 20.88 -6.83 7.04
N TYR A 45 21.35 -6.29 5.92
CA TYR A 45 20.72 -6.50 4.61
C TYR A 45 20.86 -7.96 4.14
N TYR A 46 22.00 -8.61 4.39
CA TYR A 46 22.18 -10.03 4.11
C TYR A 46 21.14 -10.88 4.86
N GLU A 47 21.03 -10.67 6.17
CA GLU A 47 20.08 -11.40 7.02
C GLU A 47 18.63 -11.07 6.64
N PHE A 48 18.35 -9.86 6.16
CA PHE A 48 17.02 -9.50 5.67
C PHE A 48 16.67 -10.22 4.36
N GLY A 49 17.63 -10.41 3.44
CA GLY A 49 17.44 -11.23 2.25
C GLY A 49 17.19 -12.71 2.58
N TRP A 50 17.97 -13.24 3.52
CA TRP A 50 17.79 -14.58 4.08
C TRP A 50 16.38 -14.75 4.68
N ALA A 51 15.95 -13.80 5.53
CA ALA A 51 14.66 -13.84 6.19
C ALA A 51 13.48 -13.77 5.22
N GLN A 52 13.59 -12.96 4.14
CA GLN A 52 12.54 -12.93 3.11
C GLN A 52 12.44 -14.28 2.37
N MET A 53 13.56 -14.92 2.10
CA MET A 53 13.55 -16.26 1.51
C MET A 53 12.98 -17.32 2.46
N HIS A 54 13.26 -17.23 3.75
CA HIS A 54 12.71 -18.15 4.75
C HIS A 54 11.16 -18.17 4.71
N ASN A 55 10.51 -17.01 4.58
CA ASN A 55 9.06 -16.90 4.65
C ASN A 55 8.37 -16.83 3.28
N HIS A 56 9.09 -16.49 2.19
CA HIS A 56 8.51 -16.14 0.90
C HIS A 56 9.33 -16.60 -0.32
N ALA A 57 10.13 -17.68 -0.21
CA ALA A 57 11.06 -18.09 -1.25
C ALA A 57 10.43 -18.17 -2.64
N ASN A 58 9.33 -18.91 -2.76
CA ASN A 58 8.67 -19.12 -4.05
C ASN A 58 7.99 -17.87 -4.60
N LEU A 59 7.41 -17.05 -3.74
CA LEU A 59 6.83 -15.77 -4.15
C LEU A 59 7.94 -14.83 -4.64
N LEU A 60 9.00 -14.63 -3.85
CA LEU A 60 10.11 -13.72 -4.16
C LEU A 60 10.76 -14.07 -5.51
N LEU A 61 11.06 -15.33 -5.75
CA LEU A 61 11.66 -15.77 -7.00
C LEU A 61 10.72 -15.56 -8.20
N ARG A 62 9.41 -15.81 -8.05
CA ARG A 62 8.43 -15.50 -9.11
C ARG A 62 8.38 -14.01 -9.43
N LEU A 63 8.40 -13.16 -8.42
CA LEU A 63 8.39 -11.71 -8.61
C LEU A 63 9.62 -11.21 -9.38
N TYR A 64 10.80 -11.76 -9.08
CA TYR A 64 12.03 -11.41 -9.79
C TYR A 64 12.08 -11.99 -11.22
N GLY A 65 11.62 -13.23 -11.42
CA GLY A 65 11.50 -13.80 -12.75
C GLY A 65 10.58 -12.98 -13.68
N GLN A 66 9.48 -12.48 -13.14
CA GLN A 66 8.60 -11.56 -13.86
C GLN A 66 9.29 -10.20 -14.12
N ALA A 67 10.04 -9.67 -13.15
CA ALA A 67 10.73 -8.39 -13.30
C ALA A 67 11.82 -8.41 -14.37
N ARG A 68 12.43 -9.58 -14.59
CA ARG A 68 13.37 -9.81 -15.70
C ARG A 68 12.72 -9.78 -17.10
N GLY A 69 11.37 -9.86 -17.18
CA GLY A 69 10.68 -10.08 -18.46
C GLY A 69 10.95 -11.45 -19.07
N ARG A 70 11.17 -12.48 -18.23
CA ARG A 70 11.46 -13.85 -18.61
C ARG A 70 10.48 -14.88 -18.01
N ALA A 71 9.35 -14.41 -17.52
CA ALA A 71 8.38 -15.28 -16.86
C ALA A 71 7.77 -16.33 -17.81
N ALA A 72 7.59 -15.99 -19.08
CA ALA A 72 7.12 -16.94 -20.08
C ALA A 72 8.17 -18.04 -20.38
N GLU A 73 9.46 -17.71 -20.32
CA GLU A 73 10.55 -18.67 -20.43
C GLU A 73 10.58 -19.64 -19.24
N TYR A 74 10.25 -19.15 -18.05
CA TYR A 74 10.26 -19.93 -16.82
C TYR A 74 8.98 -20.76 -16.64
N TRP A 75 7.80 -20.16 -16.86
CA TRP A 75 6.51 -20.74 -16.44
C TRP A 75 5.44 -20.80 -17.54
N GLY A 76 5.80 -20.52 -18.79
CA GLY A 76 4.96 -20.73 -19.97
C GLY A 76 4.16 -19.51 -20.41
N GLU A 77 3.42 -19.71 -21.49
CA GLU A 77 2.78 -18.67 -22.31
C GLU A 77 1.86 -17.71 -21.54
N LYS A 78 1.23 -18.18 -20.46
CA LYS A 78 0.34 -17.34 -19.63
C LYS A 78 1.00 -16.05 -19.08
N TYR A 79 2.35 -16.02 -19.05
CA TYR A 79 3.12 -14.84 -18.60
C TYR A 79 3.63 -13.95 -19.75
N LEU A 80 3.39 -14.33 -21.02
CA LEU A 80 3.91 -13.59 -22.17
C LEU A 80 3.45 -12.11 -22.21
N ALA A 81 2.22 -11.83 -21.79
CA ALA A 81 1.71 -10.47 -21.71
C ALA A 81 2.49 -9.62 -20.68
N SER A 82 2.84 -10.21 -19.54
CA SER A 82 3.68 -9.57 -18.51
C SER A 82 5.09 -9.28 -19.06
N ASP A 83 5.71 -10.27 -19.72
CA ASP A 83 7.05 -10.08 -20.29
C ASP A 83 7.06 -9.00 -21.38
N LYS A 84 6.04 -8.97 -22.25
CA LYS A 84 5.87 -7.91 -23.25
C LYS A 84 5.79 -6.54 -22.61
N GLN A 85 5.04 -6.38 -21.51
CA GLN A 85 4.94 -5.11 -20.78
C GLN A 85 6.29 -4.70 -20.19
N VAL A 86 7.00 -5.62 -19.55
CA VAL A 86 8.33 -5.37 -18.95
C VAL A 86 9.33 -4.90 -20.01
N HIS A 87 9.33 -5.53 -21.19
CA HIS A 87 10.22 -5.16 -22.29
C HIS A 87 9.77 -3.90 -23.05
N LEU A 88 8.46 -3.64 -23.17
CA LEU A 88 7.94 -2.39 -23.73
C LEU A 88 8.45 -1.16 -22.95
N PHE A 89 8.50 -1.27 -21.62
CA PHE A 89 9.04 -0.22 -20.75
C PHE A 89 10.54 -0.32 -20.51
N ASP A 90 11.23 -1.25 -21.15
CA ASP A 90 12.69 -1.47 -21.01
C ASP A 90 13.17 -1.59 -19.56
N VAL A 91 12.36 -2.26 -18.71
CA VAL A 91 12.62 -2.39 -17.25
C VAL A 91 13.99 -3.00 -16.95
N PRO A 92 14.45 -4.09 -17.61
CA PRO A 92 15.76 -4.68 -17.32
C PRO A 92 16.92 -3.71 -17.58
N SER A 93 16.89 -2.97 -18.71
CA SER A 93 17.94 -2.01 -19.03
C SER A 93 17.89 -0.80 -18.09
N GLN A 94 16.69 -0.33 -17.73
CA GLN A 94 16.54 0.76 -16.75
C GLN A 94 17.07 0.34 -15.37
N ALA A 95 16.76 -0.86 -14.93
CA ALA A 95 17.29 -1.41 -13.68
C ALA A 95 18.82 -1.52 -13.70
N GLY A 96 19.40 -1.94 -14.82
CA GLY A 96 20.87 -1.97 -15.02
C GLY A 96 21.49 -0.57 -14.91
N ARG A 97 20.89 0.43 -15.55
CA ARG A 97 21.35 1.83 -15.43
C ARG A 97 21.22 2.34 -13.99
N ASN A 98 20.09 2.10 -13.36
CA ASN A 98 19.87 2.48 -11.96
C ASN A 98 20.87 1.82 -11.02
N TYR A 99 21.19 0.52 -11.22
CA TYR A 99 22.18 -0.18 -10.42
C TYR A 99 23.59 0.42 -10.57
N ALA A 100 23.98 0.78 -11.78
CA ALA A 100 25.29 1.39 -12.05
C ALA A 100 25.44 2.77 -11.40
N THR A 101 24.36 3.53 -11.26
CA THR A 101 24.34 4.90 -10.71
C THR A 101 23.99 4.96 -9.22
N GLN A 102 23.67 3.83 -8.57
CA GLN A 102 23.36 3.80 -7.13
C GLN A 102 24.49 4.39 -6.30
N ASN A 103 24.12 5.03 -5.19
CA ASN A 103 25.08 5.35 -4.14
C ASN A 103 25.93 4.10 -3.82
N PRO A 104 27.29 4.16 -3.82
CA PRO A 104 28.14 2.98 -3.65
C PRO A 104 27.87 2.20 -2.35
N LEU A 105 27.56 2.92 -1.26
CA LEU A 105 27.21 2.29 0.03
C LEU A 105 25.91 1.49 -0.09
N PHE A 106 24.87 2.09 -0.66
CA PHE A 106 23.58 1.43 -0.82
C PHE A 106 23.65 0.27 -1.83
N ARG A 107 24.44 0.40 -2.89
CA ARG A 107 24.71 -0.71 -3.81
C ARG A 107 25.32 -1.91 -3.09
N GLY A 108 26.31 -1.68 -2.19
CA GLY A 108 26.86 -2.75 -1.35
C GLY A 108 25.83 -3.40 -0.42
N MET A 109 24.83 -2.65 0.06
CA MET A 109 23.70 -3.18 0.82
C MET A 109 22.78 -4.04 -0.06
N LEU A 110 22.49 -3.60 -1.30
CA LEU A 110 21.72 -4.40 -2.28
C LEU A 110 22.42 -5.73 -2.59
N ASP A 111 23.72 -5.70 -2.80
CA ASP A 111 24.52 -6.92 -3.06
C ASP A 111 24.50 -7.85 -1.84
N SER A 112 24.58 -7.29 -0.63
CA SER A 112 24.48 -8.09 0.59
C SER A 112 23.11 -8.76 0.74
N PHE A 113 22.02 -8.04 0.45
CA PHE A 113 20.66 -8.58 0.45
C PHE A 113 20.51 -9.74 -0.54
N VAL A 114 21.01 -9.58 -1.75
CA VAL A 114 21.01 -10.60 -2.79
C VAL A 114 21.85 -11.83 -2.40
N ASN A 115 23.00 -11.60 -1.75
CA ASN A 115 23.82 -12.71 -1.24
C ASN A 115 23.05 -13.52 -0.18
N GLY A 116 22.30 -12.86 0.70
CA GLY A 116 21.44 -13.55 1.67
C GLY A 116 20.37 -14.43 1.00
N ILE A 117 19.75 -13.93 -0.07
CA ILE A 117 18.78 -14.69 -0.88
C ILE A 117 19.43 -15.92 -1.51
N ASN A 118 20.57 -15.73 -2.20
CA ASN A 118 21.24 -16.81 -2.92
C ASN A 118 21.84 -17.85 -1.98
N ASP A 119 22.34 -17.46 -0.82
CA ASP A 119 22.89 -18.39 0.16
C ASP A 119 21.81 -19.16 0.91
N PHE A 120 20.64 -18.55 1.19
CA PHE A 120 19.47 -19.30 1.66
C PHE A 120 19.07 -20.38 0.64
N ALA A 121 18.99 -20.03 -0.63
CA ALA A 121 18.62 -20.97 -1.68
C ALA A 121 19.59 -22.16 -1.80
N LYS A 122 20.88 -21.94 -1.56
CA LYS A 122 21.90 -23.02 -1.52
C LYS A 122 21.76 -23.89 -0.26
N ALA A 123 21.45 -23.27 0.89
CA ALA A 123 21.33 -23.97 2.17
C ALA A 123 20.02 -24.76 2.30
N HIS A 124 18.96 -24.28 1.65
CA HIS A 124 17.60 -24.81 1.73
C HIS A 124 16.97 -25.04 0.34
N PRO A 125 17.58 -25.87 -0.55
CA PRO A 125 17.07 -26.09 -1.90
C PRO A 125 15.65 -26.67 -1.90
N ASP A 126 15.29 -27.49 -0.91
CA ASP A 126 13.97 -28.11 -0.79
C ASP A 126 12.85 -27.13 -0.42
N ALA A 127 13.19 -25.95 0.09
CA ALA A 127 12.21 -24.86 0.33
C ALA A 127 11.75 -24.18 -0.97
N ILE A 128 12.41 -24.47 -2.10
CA ILE A 128 12.16 -23.82 -3.38
C ILE A 128 11.56 -24.84 -4.34
N SER A 129 10.42 -24.54 -4.93
CA SER A 129 9.82 -25.39 -5.96
C SER A 129 10.74 -25.51 -7.18
N GLN A 130 10.80 -26.70 -7.77
CA GLN A 130 11.70 -27.01 -8.90
C GLN A 130 11.59 -25.99 -10.04
N GLU A 131 10.39 -25.51 -10.33
CA GLU A 131 10.15 -24.52 -11.38
C GLU A 131 10.75 -23.14 -11.10
N ASN A 132 11.04 -22.81 -9.83
CA ASN A 132 11.59 -21.53 -9.43
C ASN A 132 13.13 -21.51 -9.33
N HIS A 133 13.79 -22.69 -9.26
CA HIS A 133 15.26 -22.78 -9.24
C HIS A 133 15.93 -22.10 -10.45
N GLN A 134 15.28 -22.08 -11.61
CA GLN A 134 15.82 -21.48 -12.83
C GLN A 134 15.93 -19.92 -12.75
N VAL A 135 15.35 -19.29 -11.74
CA VAL A 135 15.50 -17.85 -11.49
C VAL A 135 16.83 -17.54 -10.78
N LEU A 136 17.40 -18.52 -10.08
CA LEU A 136 18.67 -18.37 -9.36
C LEU A 136 19.89 -18.42 -10.32
N PRO A 137 20.98 -17.72 -10.00
CA PRO A 137 21.08 -16.74 -8.92
C PRO A 137 20.34 -15.44 -9.25
N VAL A 138 19.90 -14.73 -8.19
CA VAL A 138 19.35 -13.38 -8.32
C VAL A 138 20.46 -12.34 -8.18
N THR A 139 20.22 -11.12 -8.66
CA THR A 139 21.17 -10.02 -8.69
C THR A 139 20.56 -8.72 -8.16
N GLY A 140 21.39 -7.72 -7.82
CA GLY A 140 20.91 -6.40 -7.42
C GLY A 140 20.04 -5.71 -8.49
N THR A 141 20.29 -6.04 -9.78
CA THR A 141 19.46 -5.56 -10.89
C THR A 141 18.04 -6.13 -10.84
N ASP A 142 17.85 -7.38 -10.39
CA ASP A 142 16.51 -7.97 -10.23
C ASP A 142 15.70 -7.27 -9.15
N VAL A 143 16.36 -6.89 -8.06
CA VAL A 143 15.74 -6.10 -6.98
C VAL A 143 15.23 -4.76 -7.52
N LEU A 144 16.06 -4.04 -8.27
CA LEU A 144 15.68 -2.75 -8.86
C LEU A 144 14.62 -2.89 -9.94
N ALA A 145 14.69 -3.94 -10.79
CA ALA A 145 13.67 -4.23 -11.79
C ALA A 145 12.30 -4.51 -11.12
N HIS A 146 12.31 -5.27 -10.01
CA HIS A 146 11.11 -5.50 -9.22
C HIS A 146 10.57 -4.20 -8.61
N GLY A 147 11.43 -3.35 -8.05
CA GLY A 147 11.07 -2.03 -7.55
C GLY A 147 10.41 -1.16 -8.62
N ILE A 148 10.96 -1.14 -9.85
CA ILE A 148 10.37 -0.43 -10.99
C ILE A 148 8.97 -0.98 -11.32
N ARG A 149 8.79 -2.31 -11.35
CA ARG A 149 7.47 -2.91 -11.59
C ARG A 149 6.45 -2.52 -10.54
N VAL A 150 6.82 -2.63 -9.26
CA VAL A 150 5.92 -2.29 -8.14
C VAL A 150 5.54 -0.81 -8.20
N ILE A 151 6.53 0.06 -8.25
CA ILE A 151 6.31 1.49 -8.03
C ILE A 151 5.78 2.17 -9.30
N PHE A 152 6.50 2.04 -10.41
CA PHE A 152 6.17 2.79 -11.63
C PHE A 152 5.09 2.12 -12.48
N LEU A 153 5.18 0.81 -12.73
CA LEU A 153 4.22 0.15 -13.60
C LEU A 153 2.91 -0.22 -12.89
N THR A 154 2.93 -0.36 -11.55
CA THR A 154 1.74 -0.75 -10.80
C THR A 154 1.08 0.42 -10.08
N PHE A 155 1.82 1.14 -9.22
CA PHE A 155 1.23 2.25 -8.49
C PHE A 155 1.04 3.50 -9.36
N VAL A 156 2.06 3.93 -10.12
CA VAL A 156 1.99 5.15 -10.93
C VAL A 156 1.14 4.93 -12.18
N ALA A 157 1.54 4.01 -13.05
CA ALA A 157 0.94 3.85 -14.39
C ALA A 157 -0.16 2.78 -14.47
N GLY A 158 -0.41 2.01 -13.41
CA GLY A 158 -1.30 0.84 -13.46
C GLY A 158 -2.71 1.16 -13.96
N GLY A 159 -3.25 2.33 -13.62
CA GLY A 159 -4.54 2.80 -14.11
C GLY A 159 -4.57 3.02 -15.61
N ASP A 160 -3.54 3.65 -16.14
CA ASP A 160 -3.40 4.01 -17.55
C ASP A 160 -3.06 2.82 -18.44
N LEU A 161 -2.36 1.83 -17.85
CA LEU A 161 -2.02 0.57 -18.51
C LEU A 161 -3.12 -0.49 -18.41
N GLY A 162 -4.28 -0.16 -17.86
CA GLY A 162 -5.40 -1.09 -17.72
C GLY A 162 -5.17 -2.22 -16.71
N ALA A 163 -4.23 -2.04 -15.79
CA ALA A 163 -3.97 -3.04 -14.75
C ALA A 163 -5.16 -3.23 -13.82
N ALA A 164 -5.47 -4.47 -13.48
CA ALA A 164 -6.57 -4.85 -12.59
C ALA A 164 -6.45 -4.26 -11.17
N SER A 165 -5.29 -3.75 -10.79
CA SER A 165 -5.01 -3.21 -9.45
C SER A 165 -5.91 -2.02 -9.07
N ARG A 166 -6.28 -1.14 -10.01
CA ARG A 166 -7.27 -0.07 -9.73
C ARG A 166 -8.72 -0.60 -9.65
N LYS A 167 -9.02 -1.73 -10.28
CA LYS A 167 -10.34 -2.37 -10.17
C LYS A 167 -10.49 -3.18 -8.87
N SER A 168 -9.40 -3.56 -8.22
CA SER A 168 -9.40 -4.40 -7.01
C SER A 168 -9.45 -3.62 -5.69
N GLY A 169 -9.69 -2.29 -5.73
CA GLY A 169 -9.87 -1.52 -4.51
C GLY A 169 -8.57 -1.29 -3.72
N ALA A 170 -7.52 -0.75 -4.35
CA ALA A 170 -6.34 -0.30 -3.61
C ALA A 170 -6.60 1.07 -2.95
N GLY A 171 -6.21 1.23 -1.71
CA GLY A 171 -6.34 2.47 -0.95
C GLY A 171 -5.51 2.44 0.31
N SER A 172 -5.76 3.36 1.22
CA SER A 172 -5.08 3.39 2.53
C SER A 172 -5.82 4.30 3.49
N ASN A 173 -5.56 4.14 4.79
CA ASN A 173 -5.96 5.11 5.80
C ASN A 173 -4.74 5.51 6.64
N SER A 174 -4.75 6.72 7.15
CA SER A 174 -3.75 7.19 8.10
C SER A 174 -4.32 8.24 9.07
N TYR A 175 -3.73 8.29 10.26
CA TYR A 175 -3.82 9.41 11.17
C TYR A 175 -2.43 9.76 11.69
N ALA A 176 -2.16 11.05 11.90
CA ALA A 176 -1.17 11.52 12.85
C ALA A 176 -1.91 12.38 13.91
N VAL A 177 -1.69 12.05 15.17
CA VAL A 177 -2.34 12.70 16.32
C VAL A 177 -1.27 13.43 17.12
N GLY A 178 -1.40 14.75 17.24
CA GLY A 178 -0.46 15.58 17.98
C GLY A 178 -0.73 15.62 19.49
N PRO A 179 0.20 16.18 20.27
CA PRO A 179 0.14 16.24 21.74
C PRO A 179 -1.14 16.87 22.31
N SER A 180 -1.73 17.83 21.60
CA SER A 180 -2.97 18.51 22.05
C SER A 180 -4.21 17.62 22.05
N ARG A 181 -4.17 16.49 21.38
CA ARG A 181 -5.25 15.49 21.26
C ARG A 181 -4.96 14.20 22.00
N SER A 182 -3.69 13.92 22.30
CA SER A 182 -3.23 12.71 22.95
C SER A 182 -3.37 12.81 24.48
N ALA A 183 -3.83 11.74 25.12
CA ALA A 183 -3.96 11.65 26.57
C ALA A 183 -2.62 11.76 27.31
N ASN A 184 -1.56 11.21 26.72
CA ASN A 184 -0.20 11.21 27.27
C ASN A 184 0.64 12.41 26.79
N ARG A 185 0.10 13.27 25.93
CA ARG A 185 0.83 14.35 25.26
C ARG A 185 1.92 13.85 24.30
N ASP A 186 1.93 12.58 23.96
CA ASP A 186 2.81 11.98 22.97
C ASP A 186 2.17 12.01 21.60
N ALA A 187 2.94 12.20 20.52
CA ALA A 187 2.39 12.08 19.19
C ALA A 187 2.11 10.61 18.85
N MET A 188 1.12 10.36 18.01
CA MET A 188 0.74 9.02 17.57
C MET A 188 0.55 8.96 16.05
N LEU A 189 0.83 7.80 15.46
CA LEU A 189 0.70 7.54 14.03
C LEU A 189 -0.11 6.28 13.78
N VAL A 190 -1.02 6.32 12.79
CA VAL A 190 -1.70 5.15 12.23
C VAL A 190 -1.21 4.93 10.81
N ALA A 191 -0.66 3.76 10.55
CA ALA A 191 -0.30 3.25 9.24
C ALA A 191 -1.27 2.14 8.83
N ASN A 192 -1.91 2.26 7.67
CA ASN A 192 -2.85 1.26 7.19
C ASN A 192 -3.04 1.27 5.67
N PRO A 193 -2.15 0.65 4.90
CA PRO A 193 -2.38 0.37 3.50
C PRO A 193 -3.52 -0.64 3.30
N HIS A 194 -4.31 -0.42 2.25
CA HIS A 194 -5.33 -1.34 1.76
C HIS A 194 -4.90 -1.87 0.39
N LEU A 195 -4.29 -3.04 0.38
CA LEU A 195 -3.76 -3.65 -0.84
C LEU A 195 -4.33 -5.06 -1.02
N PRO A 196 -4.25 -5.64 -2.22
CA PRO A 196 -4.49 -7.06 -2.43
C PRO A 196 -3.67 -7.95 -1.50
N TRP A 197 -4.27 -9.05 -1.02
CA TRP A 197 -3.63 -9.97 -0.07
C TRP A 197 -2.83 -11.05 -0.79
N GLY A 198 -1.79 -10.67 -1.49
CA GLY A 198 -0.93 -11.61 -2.18
C GLY A 198 -0.18 -11.00 -3.36
N ASP A 199 0.62 -11.83 -4.01
CA ASP A 199 1.44 -11.53 -5.17
C ASP A 199 2.30 -10.27 -4.96
N LEU A 200 2.35 -9.37 -5.91
CA LEU A 200 3.15 -8.15 -5.96
C LEU A 200 2.94 -7.20 -4.74
N PHE A 201 1.82 -7.34 -4.02
CA PHE A 201 1.44 -6.47 -2.92
C PHE A 201 1.65 -7.09 -1.53
N THR A 202 2.27 -8.27 -1.47
CA THR A 202 2.52 -8.96 -0.21
C THR A 202 3.53 -8.19 0.62
N PHE A 203 3.12 -7.78 1.83
CA PHE A 203 4.04 -7.21 2.81
C PHE A 203 4.76 -8.30 3.61
N PHE A 204 5.98 -7.99 4.00
CA PHE A 204 6.79 -8.72 4.95
C PHE A 204 7.16 -7.81 6.11
N GLU A 205 6.71 -8.13 7.30
CA GLU A 205 6.98 -7.39 8.52
C GLU A 205 8.32 -7.81 9.11
N ALA A 206 9.13 -6.83 9.53
CA ALA A 206 10.46 -7.09 10.09
C ALA A 206 10.92 -5.99 11.06
N HIS A 207 11.81 -6.36 11.96
CA HIS A 207 12.58 -5.46 12.83
C HIS A 207 14.05 -5.56 12.45
N LEU A 208 14.63 -4.45 11.98
CA LEU A 208 16.00 -4.37 11.47
C LEU A 208 16.87 -3.55 12.42
N GLN A 209 17.96 -4.13 12.93
CA GLN A 209 18.88 -3.45 13.84
C GLN A 209 20.34 -3.69 13.45
N SER A 210 21.10 -2.58 13.33
CA SER A 210 22.56 -2.55 13.23
C SER A 210 23.09 -1.25 13.85
N PRO A 211 24.40 -1.05 14.02
CA PRO A 211 24.92 0.22 14.53
C PRO A 211 24.42 1.41 13.72
N GLY A 212 23.75 2.36 14.38
CA GLY A 212 23.15 3.55 13.77
C GLY A 212 21.88 3.30 12.97
N PHE A 213 21.24 2.13 13.11
CA PHE A 213 19.98 1.80 12.47
C PHE A 213 19.13 0.91 13.38
N ASN A 214 17.91 1.33 13.68
CA ASN A 214 16.92 0.54 14.42
C ASN A 214 15.53 0.90 13.92
N ALA A 215 14.91 0.04 13.09
CA ALA A 215 13.60 0.33 12.52
C ALA A 215 12.71 -0.93 12.47
N TYR A 216 11.44 -0.74 12.78
CA TYR A 216 10.39 -1.76 12.71
C TYR A 216 9.33 -1.35 11.69
N GLY A 217 8.91 -2.26 10.84
CA GLY A 217 7.88 -1.94 9.85
C GLY A 217 7.65 -3.05 8.85
N ALA A 218 7.20 -2.67 7.66
CA ALA A 218 6.91 -3.60 6.58
C ALA A 218 7.60 -3.19 5.28
N ALA A 219 8.21 -4.17 4.62
CA ALA A 219 8.66 -4.11 3.24
C ALA A 219 7.65 -4.84 2.33
N VAL A 220 7.60 -4.51 1.07
CA VAL A 220 6.98 -5.39 0.06
C VAL A 220 7.96 -6.53 -0.23
N VAL A 221 7.49 -7.77 -0.34
CA VAL A 221 8.33 -8.94 -0.62
C VAL A 221 9.20 -8.69 -1.87
N GLY A 222 10.49 -8.95 -1.76
CA GLY A 222 11.49 -8.66 -2.80
C GLY A 222 12.05 -7.23 -2.76
N ILE A 223 11.57 -6.36 -1.88
CA ILE A 223 12.13 -5.02 -1.64
C ILE A 223 13.00 -5.04 -0.38
N PRO A 224 14.26 -4.55 -0.44
CA PRO A 224 15.21 -4.67 0.66
C PRO A 224 15.07 -3.61 1.76
N VAL A 225 14.07 -2.74 1.69
CA VAL A 225 13.86 -1.62 2.61
C VAL A 225 12.45 -1.60 3.16
N LEU A 226 12.28 -1.08 4.37
CA LEU A 226 10.97 -0.88 4.96
C LEU A 226 10.29 0.32 4.27
N CYS A 227 9.13 0.08 3.65
CA CYS A 227 8.36 1.11 2.96
C CYS A 227 7.50 1.94 3.93
N ILE A 228 7.03 1.32 5.00
CA ILE A 228 6.25 1.91 6.08
C ILE A 228 6.90 1.45 7.37
N ALA A 229 7.35 2.38 8.22
CA ALA A 229 8.07 2.00 9.42
C ALA A 229 8.02 3.07 10.52
N PHE A 230 8.53 2.67 11.68
CA PHE A 230 8.87 3.54 12.78
C PHE A 230 10.22 3.10 13.38
N ASN A 231 10.91 4.02 14.01
CA ASN A 231 12.13 3.79 14.77
C ASN A 231 11.98 4.34 16.21
N ASP A 232 13.06 4.49 16.96
CA ASP A 232 13.01 4.97 18.32
C ASP A 232 12.55 6.43 18.47
N HIS A 233 12.54 7.21 17.37
CA HIS A 233 12.30 8.65 17.36
C HIS A 233 11.08 9.07 16.55
N LEU A 234 10.83 8.41 15.44
CA LEU A 234 9.84 8.84 14.46
C LEU A 234 9.22 7.66 13.71
N GLY A 235 8.14 7.95 13.00
CA GLY A 235 7.53 7.00 12.08
C GLY A 235 6.83 7.70 10.94
N TRP A 236 6.64 6.94 9.86
CA TRP A 236 5.91 7.41 8.68
C TRP A 236 5.04 6.31 8.09
N THR A 237 4.05 6.76 7.38
CA THR A 237 3.22 5.90 6.53
C THR A 237 2.95 6.57 5.21
N HIS A 238 2.54 5.76 4.26
CA HIS A 238 2.08 6.20 2.95
C HIS A 238 0.59 5.94 2.78
N THR A 239 -0.10 6.87 2.12
CA THR A 239 -1.37 6.61 1.46
C THR A 239 -1.22 6.90 -0.03
N VAL A 240 -1.90 6.15 -0.90
CA VAL A 240 -1.90 6.47 -2.32
C VAL A 240 -2.55 7.84 -2.49
N ASN A 241 -1.80 8.81 -3.05
CA ASN A 241 -2.36 10.11 -3.37
C ASN A 241 -3.04 10.10 -4.75
N PRO A 242 -3.98 11.02 -5.00
CA PRO A 242 -4.66 11.11 -6.30
C PRO A 242 -3.83 11.87 -7.35
N ILE A 243 -2.50 11.77 -7.30
CA ILE A 243 -1.63 12.33 -8.32
C ILE A 243 -1.88 11.67 -9.67
N ASP A 244 -1.87 12.46 -10.72
CA ASP A 244 -1.80 11.98 -12.10
C ASP A 244 -0.35 12.16 -12.58
N ALA A 245 0.45 11.10 -12.46
CA ALA A 245 1.87 11.09 -12.78
C ALA A 245 2.20 10.20 -14.00
N CYS A 246 1.17 9.80 -14.75
CA CYS A 246 1.29 9.02 -15.97
C CYS A 246 0.33 9.58 -17.05
N ASP A 247 0.87 10.20 -18.07
CA ASP A 247 0.06 10.77 -19.16
C ASP A 247 -0.02 9.83 -20.36
N ARG A 248 -1.22 9.74 -20.95
CA ARG A 248 -1.49 9.06 -22.22
C ARG A 248 -1.70 10.07 -23.29
N TYR A 249 -1.03 9.88 -24.44
CA TYR A 249 -1.08 10.77 -25.59
C TYR A 249 -1.67 10.06 -26.79
N GLN A 250 -2.67 10.65 -27.42
CA GLN A 250 -3.17 10.21 -28.72
C GLN A 250 -2.26 10.75 -29.82
N LEU A 251 -1.60 9.87 -30.55
CA LEU A 251 -0.72 10.22 -31.67
C LEU A 251 -1.49 10.25 -32.99
N SER A 252 -1.22 11.26 -33.84
CA SER A 252 -1.66 11.28 -35.22
C SER A 252 -0.65 10.51 -36.08
N THR A 253 -0.93 9.23 -36.36
CA THR A 253 0.01 8.29 -36.99
C THR A 253 -0.15 8.26 -38.51
N HIS A 254 0.97 8.20 -39.24
CA HIS A 254 1.04 8.04 -40.69
C HIS A 254 2.12 7.03 -41.07
N GLY A 255 1.74 5.76 -41.29
CA GLY A 255 2.68 4.68 -41.51
C GLY A 255 3.67 4.50 -40.35
N ASP A 256 4.97 4.58 -40.63
CA ASP A 256 6.04 4.46 -39.65
C ASP A 256 6.43 5.78 -38.95
N SER A 257 5.54 6.79 -39.00
CA SER A 257 5.75 8.10 -38.37
C SER A 257 4.50 8.61 -37.65
N TYR A 258 4.65 9.65 -36.84
CA TYR A 258 3.57 10.40 -36.21
C TYR A 258 3.82 11.91 -36.37
N MET A 259 2.77 12.70 -36.34
CA MET A 259 2.86 14.15 -36.43
C MET A 259 3.16 14.79 -35.08
N LEU A 260 4.13 15.71 -35.04
CA LEU A 260 4.46 16.53 -33.87
C LEU A 260 4.75 17.96 -34.38
N ASP A 261 3.99 18.95 -33.92
CA ASP A 261 4.05 20.34 -34.37
C ASP A 261 4.03 20.46 -35.91
N SER A 262 3.14 19.70 -36.55
CA SER A 262 2.99 19.61 -38.02
C SER A 262 4.18 18.97 -38.76
N VAL A 263 5.16 18.39 -38.03
CA VAL A 263 6.31 17.71 -38.65
C VAL A 263 6.14 16.19 -38.47
N PRO A 264 6.33 15.37 -39.51
CA PRO A 264 6.34 13.93 -39.39
C PRO A 264 7.63 13.47 -38.69
N ILE A 265 7.49 12.78 -37.57
CA ILE A 265 8.59 12.20 -36.79
C ILE A 265 8.54 10.70 -36.93
N PRO A 266 9.63 10.04 -37.36
CA PRO A 266 9.66 8.59 -37.47
C PRO A 266 9.61 7.94 -36.07
N PHE A 267 8.94 6.81 -35.96
CA PHE A 267 8.99 5.99 -34.75
C PHE A 267 10.35 5.31 -34.58
N GLU A 268 10.83 5.27 -33.35
CA GLU A 268 11.93 4.37 -32.99
C GLU A 268 11.36 2.96 -32.78
N LYS A 269 12.05 1.94 -33.33
CA LYS A 269 11.67 0.53 -33.17
C LYS A 269 12.79 -0.24 -32.48
N ARG A 270 12.44 -1.03 -31.47
CA ARG A 270 13.37 -1.92 -30.77
C ARG A 270 12.80 -3.33 -30.76
N SER A 271 13.62 -4.30 -31.14
CA SER A 271 13.22 -5.71 -31.18
C SER A 271 13.92 -6.49 -30.06
N VAL A 272 13.18 -7.35 -29.39
CA VAL A 272 13.69 -8.29 -28.38
C VAL A 272 13.24 -9.70 -28.72
N ILE A 273 14.04 -10.69 -28.31
CA ILE A 273 13.69 -12.10 -28.43
C ILE A 273 13.03 -12.52 -27.10
N LEU A 274 11.76 -12.89 -27.16
CA LEU A 274 11.03 -13.47 -26.06
C LEU A 274 11.06 -14.99 -26.17
N LYS A 275 11.37 -15.67 -25.08
CA LYS A 275 11.39 -17.12 -24.99
C LYS A 275 10.15 -17.61 -24.25
N ILE A 276 9.56 -18.70 -24.71
CA ILE A 276 8.31 -19.24 -24.19
C ILE A 276 8.47 -20.73 -23.96
N ARG A 277 8.33 -21.19 -22.72
CA ARG A 277 8.30 -22.60 -22.36
C ARG A 277 6.98 -23.20 -22.82
N GLN A 278 7.09 -24.31 -23.56
CA GLN A 278 5.95 -25.08 -24.03
C GLN A 278 5.54 -26.16 -23.00
N LYS A 279 4.36 -26.74 -23.19
CA LYS A 279 3.84 -27.78 -22.29
C LYS A 279 4.70 -29.06 -22.26
N ASP A 280 5.42 -29.36 -23.34
CA ASP A 280 6.35 -30.49 -23.45
C ASP A 280 7.73 -30.21 -22.85
N GLY A 281 7.93 -29.01 -22.26
CA GLY A 281 9.19 -28.57 -21.66
C GLY A 281 10.17 -27.92 -22.63
N SER A 282 9.92 -27.94 -23.94
CA SER A 282 10.73 -27.23 -24.93
C SER A 282 10.59 -25.71 -24.78
N VAL A 283 11.54 -24.95 -25.35
CA VAL A 283 11.50 -23.48 -25.34
C VAL A 283 11.50 -22.98 -26.78
N THR A 284 10.45 -22.25 -27.14
CA THR A 284 10.36 -21.54 -28.41
C THR A 284 10.78 -20.10 -28.25
N ALA A 285 11.23 -19.44 -29.33
CA ALA A 285 11.60 -18.05 -29.36
C ALA A 285 10.72 -17.28 -30.35
N MET A 286 10.33 -16.06 -30.00
CA MET A 286 9.66 -15.13 -30.90
C MET A 286 10.33 -13.77 -30.84
N THR A 287 10.44 -13.11 -32.00
CA THR A 287 10.85 -11.69 -32.06
C THR A 287 9.64 -10.80 -31.79
N GLN A 288 9.74 -9.94 -30.80
CA GLN A 288 8.77 -8.89 -30.51
C GLN A 288 9.38 -7.51 -30.77
N THR A 289 8.75 -6.73 -31.64
CA THR A 289 9.15 -5.35 -31.90
C THR A 289 8.25 -4.41 -31.12
N PHE A 290 8.84 -3.46 -30.42
CA PHE A 290 8.19 -2.38 -29.70
C PHE A 290 8.47 -1.05 -30.38
N THR A 291 7.50 -0.15 -30.32
CA THR A 291 7.51 1.16 -30.97
C THR A 291 7.60 2.26 -29.90
N TYR A 292 8.38 3.31 -30.18
CA TYR A 292 8.57 4.44 -29.26
C TYR A 292 8.41 5.76 -30.01
N SER A 293 7.86 6.74 -29.32
CA SER A 293 7.76 8.14 -29.76
C SER A 293 8.54 9.04 -28.79
N ARG A 294 8.60 10.33 -29.03
CA ARG A 294 9.16 11.31 -28.09
C ARG A 294 8.36 11.39 -26.77
N HIS A 295 7.10 10.98 -26.77
CA HIS A 295 6.27 10.91 -25.57
C HIS A 295 6.67 9.74 -24.67
N GLY A 296 7.11 8.63 -25.27
CA GLY A 296 7.47 7.38 -24.60
C GLY A 296 7.09 6.13 -25.40
N PRO A 297 6.99 4.96 -24.76
CA PRO A 297 6.56 3.72 -25.40
C PRO A 297 5.14 3.84 -25.96
N VAL A 298 4.91 3.23 -27.14
CA VAL A 298 3.63 3.24 -27.83
C VAL A 298 2.87 1.96 -27.50
N LEU A 299 1.67 2.12 -26.95
CA LEU A 299 0.80 1.01 -26.58
C LEU A 299 0.08 0.46 -27.81
N ASN A 300 -0.20 -0.85 -27.78
CA ASN A 300 -1.16 -1.45 -28.70
C ASN A 300 -2.53 -1.51 -28.02
N VAL A 301 -3.43 -0.62 -28.42
CA VAL A 301 -4.80 -0.55 -27.89
C VAL A 301 -5.76 -1.01 -29.00
N ASN A 302 -6.45 -2.13 -28.78
CA ASN A 302 -7.39 -2.69 -29.75
C ASN A 302 -6.80 -2.88 -31.17
N GLY A 303 -5.53 -3.30 -31.27
CA GLY A 303 -4.84 -3.52 -32.54
C GLY A 303 -4.25 -2.24 -33.17
N LYS A 304 -4.44 -1.05 -32.56
CA LYS A 304 -3.85 0.21 -33.01
C LYS A 304 -2.65 0.60 -32.15
N GLN A 305 -1.59 1.06 -32.77
CA GLN A 305 -0.39 1.61 -32.12
C GLN A 305 -0.40 3.14 -32.30
N ASP A 306 -1.31 3.80 -31.61
CA ASP A 306 -1.54 5.24 -31.74
C ASP A 306 -1.60 5.98 -30.39
N GLN A 307 -1.29 5.29 -29.28
CA GLN A 307 -1.24 5.91 -27.96
C GLN A 307 0.11 5.71 -27.31
N ALA A 308 0.76 6.79 -26.90
CA ALA A 308 2.02 6.75 -26.16
C ALA A 308 1.80 7.03 -24.67
N VAL A 309 2.74 6.59 -23.83
CA VAL A 309 2.70 6.75 -22.38
C VAL A 309 3.96 7.43 -21.87
N ARG A 310 3.80 8.40 -20.94
CA ARG A 310 4.91 9.07 -20.25
C ARG A 310 4.71 8.99 -18.76
N ILE A 311 5.70 8.43 -18.04
CA ILE A 311 5.65 8.21 -16.60
C ILE A 311 6.62 9.17 -15.92
N ALA A 312 6.12 9.93 -14.93
CA ALA A 312 6.94 10.84 -14.14
C ALA A 312 7.84 10.04 -13.18
N GLY A 313 9.07 10.53 -13.00
CA GLY A 313 10.07 9.88 -12.14
C GLY A 313 10.64 8.57 -12.70
N TRP A 314 10.30 8.17 -13.94
CA TRP A 314 10.77 6.90 -14.55
C TRP A 314 12.27 6.68 -14.44
N ASN A 315 13.05 7.74 -14.49
CA ASN A 315 14.51 7.70 -14.43
C ASN A 315 15.07 7.90 -13.01
N ASN A 316 14.23 7.91 -11.96
CA ASN A 316 14.68 8.04 -10.58
C ASN A 316 15.41 6.77 -10.12
N PRO A 317 16.73 6.82 -9.88
CA PRO A 317 17.49 5.61 -9.54
C PRO A 317 17.37 5.24 -8.06
N ASP A 318 17.14 6.21 -7.17
CA ASP A 318 17.39 6.11 -5.72
C ASP A 318 16.10 5.97 -4.88
N VAL A 319 15.00 5.47 -5.47
CA VAL A 319 13.72 5.29 -4.77
C VAL A 319 13.88 4.44 -3.50
N LEU A 320 14.59 3.31 -3.60
CA LEU A 320 14.82 2.43 -2.45
C LEU A 320 15.79 3.07 -1.45
N TYR A 321 16.77 3.82 -1.93
CA TYR A 321 17.70 4.56 -1.08
C TYR A 321 16.99 5.68 -0.30
N GLN A 322 16.01 6.35 -0.89
CA GLN A 322 15.20 7.35 -0.17
C GLN A 322 14.46 6.71 1.02
N TRP A 323 13.81 5.54 0.87
CA TRP A 323 13.19 4.83 1.99
C TRP A 323 14.20 4.42 3.06
N HIS A 324 15.39 3.94 2.65
CA HIS A 324 16.47 3.66 3.61
C HIS A 324 16.85 4.91 4.43
N ARG A 325 17.01 6.07 3.78
CA ARG A 325 17.33 7.34 4.44
C ARG A 325 16.20 7.81 5.35
N MET A 326 14.94 7.62 4.98
CA MET A 326 13.78 7.88 5.85
C MET A 326 13.81 7.01 7.11
N ALA A 327 14.13 5.71 6.97
CA ALA A 327 14.21 4.78 8.10
C ALA A 327 15.40 5.07 9.05
N GLN A 328 16.46 5.65 8.51
CA GLN A 328 17.68 6.02 9.26
C GLN A 328 17.53 7.35 10.01
N ALA A 329 16.58 8.19 9.65
CA ALA A 329 16.42 9.53 10.24
C ALA A 329 16.12 9.46 11.74
N HIS A 330 16.74 10.36 12.52
CA HIS A 330 16.58 10.46 13.98
C HIS A 330 15.69 11.65 14.38
N ASP A 331 15.49 12.58 13.48
CA ASP A 331 14.67 13.76 13.71
C ASP A 331 13.92 14.19 12.44
N ARG A 332 13.04 15.16 12.60
CA ARG A 332 12.24 15.71 11.51
C ARG A 332 13.12 16.30 10.39
N LYS A 333 14.23 16.95 10.72
CA LYS A 333 15.09 17.59 9.71
C LYS A 333 15.74 16.54 8.81
N GLU A 334 16.32 15.48 9.40
CA GLU A 334 16.92 14.38 8.64
C GLU A 334 15.86 13.66 7.78
N PHE A 335 14.64 13.49 8.30
CA PHE A 335 13.54 12.92 7.56
C PHE A 335 13.10 13.81 6.38
N GLU A 336 12.96 15.11 6.57
CA GLU A 336 12.67 16.06 5.48
C GLU A 336 13.81 16.12 4.44
N ASP A 337 15.08 16.01 4.86
CA ASP A 337 16.22 15.93 3.94
C ASP A 337 16.17 14.66 3.07
N ALA A 338 15.66 13.54 3.61
CA ALA A 338 15.38 12.34 2.81
C ALA A 338 14.22 12.56 1.83
N LEU A 339 13.14 13.25 2.21
CA LEU A 339 12.03 13.57 1.32
C LEU A 339 12.44 14.50 0.17
N LYS A 340 13.33 15.46 0.42
CA LYS A 340 13.88 16.37 -0.61
C LYS A 340 14.70 15.68 -1.69
N MET A 341 15.04 14.41 -1.53
CA MET A 341 15.61 13.61 -2.62
C MET A 341 14.62 13.45 -3.80
N MET A 342 13.33 13.59 -3.58
CA MET A 342 12.25 13.54 -4.60
C MET A 342 12.33 12.30 -5.51
N GLN A 343 12.72 11.17 -4.95
CA GLN A 343 12.84 9.93 -5.71
C GLN A 343 11.54 9.13 -5.75
N LEU A 344 10.70 9.23 -4.69
CA LEU A 344 9.38 8.62 -4.66
C LEU A 344 8.46 9.33 -5.66
N PRO A 345 7.88 8.62 -6.65
CA PRO A 345 7.11 9.26 -7.71
C PRO A 345 5.69 9.64 -7.31
N MET A 346 5.19 9.04 -6.22
CA MET A 346 3.86 9.31 -5.67
C MET A 346 3.80 8.86 -4.21
N PHE A 347 2.76 9.19 -3.51
CA PHE A 347 2.31 8.88 -2.16
C PHE A 347 2.17 10.13 -1.29
N ASN A 348 1.08 10.19 -0.53
CA ASN A 348 1.09 11.04 0.65
C ASN A 348 2.06 10.46 1.67
N VAL A 349 2.79 11.33 2.36
CA VAL A 349 3.62 10.98 3.52
C VAL A 349 2.98 11.59 4.75
N ILE A 350 2.64 10.74 5.73
CA ILE A 350 2.14 11.14 7.03
C ILE A 350 3.18 10.74 8.07
N TYR A 351 3.55 11.65 8.94
CA TYR A 351 4.68 11.57 9.86
C TYR A 351 4.28 11.94 11.28
N ALA A 352 4.93 11.30 12.27
CA ALA A 352 4.91 11.70 13.68
C ALA A 352 6.24 11.39 14.35
N ASP A 353 6.62 12.15 15.42
CA ASP A 353 7.87 11.98 16.14
C ASP A 353 7.74 12.14 17.67
N ASP A 354 8.83 11.82 18.41
CA ASP A 354 8.94 11.91 19.86
C ASP A 354 9.06 13.35 20.37
N ALA A 355 9.34 14.32 19.50
CA ALA A 355 9.27 15.75 19.80
C ALA A 355 7.83 16.31 19.74
N GLY A 356 6.85 15.47 19.38
CA GLY A 356 5.44 15.82 19.29
C GLY A 356 5.02 16.42 17.94
N ASN A 357 5.88 16.40 16.93
CA ASN A 357 5.51 16.90 15.62
C ASN A 357 4.66 15.88 14.85
N ILE A 358 3.69 16.41 14.09
CA ILE A 358 2.94 15.67 13.08
C ILE A 358 3.01 16.42 11.76
N SER A 359 3.18 15.73 10.64
CA SER A 359 3.22 16.38 9.34
C SER A 359 2.58 15.55 8.21
N TYR A 360 2.18 16.26 7.16
CA TYR A 360 1.65 15.77 5.91
C TYR A 360 2.42 16.36 4.74
N LEU A 361 2.75 15.54 3.77
CA LEU A 361 3.28 15.94 2.47
C LEU A 361 2.53 15.19 1.37
N PHE A 362 2.01 15.92 0.38
CA PHE A 362 1.58 15.36 -0.90
C PHE A 362 2.83 15.12 -1.74
N ASP A 363 3.52 13.99 -1.52
CA ASP A 363 4.78 13.68 -2.17
C ASP A 363 4.56 13.08 -3.57
N GLY A 364 5.47 13.37 -4.48
CA GLY A 364 5.50 12.77 -5.80
C GLY A 364 6.07 13.67 -6.89
N ASN A 365 6.34 13.06 -8.02
CA ASN A 365 6.84 13.73 -9.21
C ASN A 365 5.68 14.30 -10.04
N VAL A 366 5.06 15.39 -9.56
CA VAL A 366 3.97 16.07 -10.25
C VAL A 366 4.51 16.74 -11.52
N PRO A 367 4.07 16.34 -12.74
CA PRO A 367 4.52 16.96 -13.98
C PRO A 367 4.16 18.45 -14.03
N MET A 368 5.09 19.30 -14.51
CA MET A 368 4.80 20.71 -14.81
C MET A 368 4.14 20.80 -16.19
N ARG A 369 2.83 20.90 -16.19
CA ARG A 369 1.98 20.90 -17.38
C ARG A 369 1.69 22.32 -17.85
N ALA A 370 1.62 22.52 -19.16
CA ALA A 370 1.47 23.85 -19.76
C ALA A 370 0.10 24.49 -19.47
N GLU A 371 -0.97 23.69 -19.42
CA GLU A 371 -2.36 24.12 -19.24
C GLU A 371 -3.22 22.93 -18.78
N GLY A 372 -4.52 23.15 -18.56
CA GLY A 372 -5.49 22.11 -18.24
C GLY A 372 -5.64 21.86 -16.74
N ASP A 373 -6.69 21.13 -16.41
CA ASP A 373 -7.01 20.69 -15.05
C ASP A 373 -6.73 19.18 -14.87
N TRP A 374 -7.01 18.66 -13.68
CA TRP A 374 -6.82 17.25 -13.36
C TRP A 374 -7.64 16.33 -14.29
N LYS A 375 -8.87 16.72 -14.64
CA LYS A 375 -9.74 15.92 -15.52
C LYS A 375 -9.18 15.81 -16.94
N TYR A 376 -8.60 16.90 -17.46
CA TYR A 376 -7.97 16.93 -18.77
C TYR A 376 -6.79 15.97 -18.84
N TRP A 377 -5.90 16.01 -17.85
CA TRP A 377 -4.67 15.21 -17.86
C TRP A 377 -4.91 13.73 -17.46
N ASN A 378 -5.89 13.45 -16.61
CA ASN A 378 -6.33 12.07 -16.31
C ASN A 378 -7.06 11.39 -17.49
N GLY A 379 -7.17 12.07 -18.62
CA GLY A 379 -7.71 11.58 -19.89
C GLY A 379 -6.63 11.15 -20.88
N ILE A 380 -6.98 11.21 -22.15
CA ILE A 380 -6.03 11.02 -23.25
C ILE A 380 -5.77 12.39 -23.86
N VAL A 381 -4.52 12.84 -23.82
CA VAL A 381 -4.07 14.15 -24.25
C VAL A 381 -3.72 14.12 -25.74
N ASP A 382 -3.91 15.23 -26.45
CA ASP A 382 -3.48 15.37 -27.86
C ASP A 382 -1.93 15.31 -27.94
N GLY A 383 -1.42 14.27 -28.59
CA GLY A 383 0.01 14.03 -28.79
C GLY A 383 0.60 14.75 -30.03
N SER A 384 -0.17 15.60 -30.71
CA SER A 384 0.35 16.31 -31.89
C SER A 384 1.16 17.57 -31.55
N HIS A 385 1.20 17.99 -30.30
CA HIS A 385 1.85 19.22 -29.85
C HIS A 385 2.96 18.94 -28.82
N SER A 386 4.19 19.39 -29.11
CA SER A 386 5.36 19.21 -28.23
C SER A 386 5.23 19.94 -26.89
N ARG A 387 4.44 21.00 -26.79
CA ARG A 387 4.17 21.73 -25.55
C ARG A 387 3.52 20.88 -24.44
N TYR A 388 2.87 19.78 -24.80
CA TYR A 388 2.26 18.85 -23.85
C TYR A 388 3.25 17.77 -23.37
N ILE A 389 4.44 17.68 -23.98
CA ILE A 389 5.50 16.79 -23.52
C ILE A 389 6.27 17.51 -22.40
N TRP A 390 5.76 17.40 -21.18
CA TRP A 390 6.42 18.01 -20.01
C TRP A 390 7.85 17.46 -19.80
N GLN A 391 8.75 18.31 -19.30
CA GLN A 391 10.17 18.00 -19.10
C GLN A 391 10.57 18.00 -17.62
N GLN A 392 9.78 18.65 -16.76
CA GLN A 392 10.10 18.88 -15.36
C GLN A 392 8.93 18.50 -14.46
N THR A 393 9.22 18.28 -13.18
CA THR A 393 8.23 18.07 -12.12
C THR A 393 8.33 19.17 -11.08
N LEU A 394 7.29 19.35 -10.26
CA LEU A 394 7.29 20.31 -9.16
C LEU A 394 8.39 19.95 -8.16
N SER A 395 9.06 20.97 -7.61
CA SER A 395 10.01 20.79 -6.53
C SER A 395 9.31 20.52 -5.20
N TYR A 396 10.02 19.94 -4.22
CA TYR A 396 9.55 19.71 -2.86
C TYR A 396 8.85 20.93 -2.24
N ASP A 397 9.38 22.14 -2.47
CA ASP A 397 8.84 23.37 -1.89
C ASP A 397 7.49 23.76 -2.47
N ASN A 398 7.20 23.36 -3.70
CA ASN A 398 5.95 23.64 -4.41
C ASN A 398 4.85 22.58 -4.20
N LEU A 399 5.13 21.52 -3.42
CA LEU A 399 4.14 20.50 -3.10
C LEU A 399 3.29 20.90 -1.89
N PRO A 400 2.00 20.49 -1.83
CA PRO A 400 1.14 20.70 -0.66
C PRO A 400 1.73 20.00 0.58
N LYS A 401 1.95 20.76 1.64
CA LYS A 401 2.46 20.23 2.91
C LYS A 401 1.89 21.00 4.10
N LEU A 402 1.72 20.30 5.21
CA LEU A 402 1.15 20.83 6.44
C LEU A 402 1.85 20.22 7.66
N SER A 403 2.16 21.05 8.65
CA SER A 403 2.79 20.59 9.89
C SER A 403 2.10 21.20 11.10
N ASN A 404 1.92 20.38 12.14
CA ASN A 404 1.39 20.78 13.44
C ASN A 404 0.12 21.67 13.34
N PRO A 405 -0.95 21.22 12.64
CA PRO A 405 -2.15 22.03 12.50
C PRO A 405 -2.80 22.31 13.86
N PRO A 406 -3.45 23.48 14.06
CA PRO A 406 -4.17 23.81 15.29
C PRO A 406 -5.25 22.80 15.66
N SER A 407 -5.80 22.08 14.70
CA SER A 407 -6.72 20.96 14.91
C SER A 407 -6.13 19.83 15.73
N GLY A 408 -4.79 19.72 15.81
CA GLY A 408 -4.06 18.69 16.54
C GLY A 408 -4.12 17.30 15.89
N PHE A 409 -4.59 17.18 14.64
CA PHE A 409 -4.55 15.91 13.89
C PHE A 409 -4.37 16.13 12.39
N ILE A 410 -3.82 15.11 11.75
CA ILE A 410 -3.76 14.94 10.31
C ILE A 410 -4.43 13.60 9.97
N GLN A 411 -5.18 13.56 8.89
CA GLN A 411 -5.75 12.35 8.32
C GLN A 411 -5.45 12.27 6.82
N ASN A 412 -5.42 11.10 6.27
CA ASN A 412 -5.61 10.88 4.85
C ASN A 412 -6.21 9.50 4.60
N ALA A 413 -7.19 9.44 3.74
CA ALA A 413 -7.83 8.24 3.25
C ALA A 413 -7.97 8.29 1.72
N ASN A 414 -6.86 8.63 1.03
CA ASN A 414 -6.70 8.81 -0.42
C ASN A 414 -7.48 10.00 -0.99
N ASP A 415 -7.82 10.94 -0.15
CA ASP A 415 -8.50 12.18 -0.47
C ASP A 415 -7.49 13.29 -0.85
N PRO A 416 -7.96 14.40 -1.46
CA PRO A 416 -7.12 15.53 -1.84
C PRO A 416 -6.34 16.14 -0.67
N PRO A 417 -5.19 16.81 -0.93
CA PRO A 417 -4.34 17.34 0.14
C PRO A 417 -5.02 18.40 1.01
N TRP A 418 -5.97 19.17 0.48
CA TRP A 418 -6.69 20.20 1.24
C TRP A 418 -7.67 19.66 2.29
N THR A 419 -7.92 18.35 2.27
CA THR A 419 -8.78 17.67 3.28
C THR A 419 -7.97 16.92 4.34
N CYS A 420 -6.63 17.07 4.37
CA CYS A 420 -5.75 16.33 5.30
C CYS A 420 -5.94 16.68 6.78
N THR A 421 -6.69 17.72 7.10
CA THR A 421 -7.14 18.10 8.45
C THR A 421 -8.50 18.80 8.39
N TYR A 422 -9.16 19.00 9.55
CA TYR A 422 -10.42 19.71 9.60
C TYR A 422 -10.47 20.67 10.81
N PRO A 423 -10.84 21.97 10.63
CA PRO A 423 -11.17 22.62 9.36
C PRO A 423 -10.02 22.59 8.34
N PRO A 424 -10.31 22.65 7.02
CA PRO A 424 -9.30 22.71 5.98
C PRO A 424 -8.35 23.90 6.14
N LEU A 425 -7.04 23.67 5.94
CA LEU A 425 -5.99 24.69 6.06
C LEU A 425 -5.21 24.91 4.76
N LEU A 426 -5.20 23.95 3.87
CA LEU A 426 -4.58 24.06 2.56
C LEU A 426 -5.59 24.60 1.54
N ASP A 427 -5.22 25.67 0.85
CA ASP A 427 -6.04 26.29 -0.19
C ASP A 427 -5.70 25.69 -1.54
N ALA A 428 -6.66 24.98 -2.16
CA ALA A 428 -6.50 24.32 -3.44
C ALA A 428 -6.10 25.28 -4.58
N HIS A 429 -6.53 26.56 -4.49
CA HIS A 429 -6.23 27.58 -5.51
C HIS A 429 -4.78 28.05 -5.53
N LYS A 430 -3.99 27.70 -4.52
CA LYS A 430 -2.54 27.97 -4.49
C LYS A 430 -1.70 26.95 -5.23
N PHE A 431 -2.32 25.90 -5.76
CA PHE A 431 -1.65 24.80 -6.46
C PHE A 431 -2.20 24.66 -7.88
N PRO A 432 -1.45 24.05 -8.80
CA PRO A 432 -1.94 23.82 -10.15
C PRO A 432 -3.24 23.02 -10.16
N ALA A 433 -4.20 23.40 -11.01
CA ALA A 433 -5.50 22.75 -11.11
C ALA A 433 -5.43 21.26 -11.51
N TYR A 434 -4.32 20.85 -12.09
CA TYR A 434 -4.06 19.48 -12.50
C TYR A 434 -3.41 18.61 -11.38
N LEU A 435 -3.14 19.17 -10.18
CA LEU A 435 -2.43 18.46 -9.13
C LEU A 435 -3.26 17.32 -8.54
N SER A 436 -4.55 17.54 -8.31
CA SER A 436 -5.42 16.60 -7.61
C SER A 436 -6.89 16.88 -7.93
N PRO A 437 -7.78 15.85 -7.95
CA PRO A 437 -9.22 16.10 -8.00
C PRO A 437 -9.70 16.81 -6.73
N GLN A 438 -10.93 17.31 -6.74
CA GLN A 438 -11.48 18.12 -5.66
C GLN A 438 -12.31 17.31 -4.64
N GLY A 439 -12.88 16.19 -5.04
CA GLY A 439 -13.89 15.48 -4.28
C GLY A 439 -13.37 14.74 -3.03
N MET A 440 -14.22 14.58 -2.02
CA MET A 440 -13.97 13.78 -0.82
C MET A 440 -15.05 12.68 -0.70
N ALA A 441 -14.65 11.42 -0.81
CA ALA A 441 -15.55 10.27 -0.70
C ALA A 441 -16.02 10.02 0.75
N LEU A 442 -16.98 9.10 0.95
CA LEU A 442 -17.53 8.82 2.29
C LEU A 442 -16.50 8.28 3.28
N ARG A 443 -15.52 7.48 2.83
CA ARG A 443 -14.49 6.91 3.73
C ARG A 443 -13.58 7.98 4.35
N PRO A 444 -12.98 8.93 3.60
CA PRO A 444 -12.25 10.04 4.22
C PRO A 444 -13.17 10.96 5.05
N GLN A 445 -14.44 11.14 4.69
CA GLN A 445 -15.39 11.86 5.55
C GLN A 445 -15.60 11.14 6.89
N ARG A 446 -15.71 9.79 6.86
CA ARG A 446 -15.73 8.96 8.08
C ARG A 446 -14.47 9.15 8.89
N ALA A 447 -13.29 9.19 8.25
CA ALA A 447 -12.02 9.44 8.92
C ALA A 447 -12.06 10.76 9.74
N VAL A 448 -12.50 11.85 9.12
CA VAL A 448 -12.65 13.14 9.83
C VAL A 448 -13.70 13.04 10.94
N ASN A 449 -14.88 12.47 10.67
CA ASN A 449 -15.97 12.38 11.64
C ASN A 449 -15.61 11.56 12.89
N LEU A 450 -14.76 10.54 12.76
CA LEU A 450 -14.30 9.72 13.88
C LEU A 450 -13.37 10.48 14.84
N ILE A 451 -12.58 11.46 14.36
CA ILE A 451 -11.52 12.07 15.15
C ILE A 451 -11.75 13.56 15.50
N ARG A 452 -12.48 14.32 14.67
CA ARG A 452 -12.58 15.80 14.80
C ARG A 452 -13.03 16.30 16.18
N ASN A 453 -13.86 15.52 16.88
CA ASN A 453 -14.39 15.87 18.21
C ASN A 453 -13.81 14.96 19.33
N LYS A 454 -12.69 14.26 19.08
CA LYS A 454 -12.05 13.41 20.09
C LYS A 454 -10.82 14.09 20.66
N TYR A 455 -10.72 14.04 21.97
CA TYR A 455 -9.59 14.52 22.78
C TYR A 455 -9.19 13.42 23.74
N ASP A 456 -8.07 13.58 24.41
CA ASP A 456 -7.52 12.60 25.36
C ASP A 456 -7.44 11.18 24.78
N ILE A 457 -7.02 11.12 23.51
CA ILE A 457 -6.93 9.86 22.75
C ILE A 457 -5.76 9.06 23.33
N THR A 458 -6.04 7.85 23.81
CA THR A 458 -5.02 6.87 24.21
C THR A 458 -4.63 5.98 23.03
N LEU A 459 -3.50 5.26 23.13
CA LEU A 459 -3.12 4.25 22.13
C LEU A 459 -4.26 3.22 21.88
N ALA A 460 -4.90 2.75 22.96
CA ALA A 460 -6.05 1.84 22.85
C ALA A 460 -7.28 2.51 22.19
N GLY A 461 -7.53 3.77 22.51
CA GLY A 461 -8.58 4.57 21.87
C GLY A 461 -8.33 4.74 20.37
N LEU A 462 -7.09 4.97 19.96
CA LEU A 462 -6.72 5.11 18.56
C LEU A 462 -6.84 3.76 17.81
N VAL A 463 -6.52 2.63 18.45
CA VAL A 463 -6.80 1.28 17.93
C VAL A 463 -8.31 1.11 17.68
N HIS A 464 -9.15 1.52 18.65
CA HIS A 464 -10.60 1.43 18.49
C HIS A 464 -11.11 2.29 17.34
N LEU A 465 -10.61 3.53 17.18
CA LEU A 465 -10.95 4.40 16.04
C LEU A 465 -10.56 3.74 14.69
N LYS A 466 -9.34 3.17 14.60
CA LYS A 466 -8.88 2.49 13.38
C LYS A 466 -9.75 1.28 13.03
N LEU A 467 -10.18 0.51 14.02
CA LEU A 467 -10.96 -0.70 13.82
C LEU A 467 -12.47 -0.46 13.73
N ASN A 468 -12.88 0.81 13.51
CA ASN A 468 -14.29 1.19 13.39
C ASN A 468 -14.93 0.60 12.13
N THR A 469 -16.07 -0.06 12.30
CA THR A 469 -16.85 -0.76 11.27
C THR A 469 -18.14 -0.06 10.88
N GLY A 470 -18.41 1.13 11.43
CA GLY A 470 -19.61 1.92 11.11
C GLY A 470 -19.62 2.40 9.66
N MET A 471 -20.78 2.39 9.05
CA MET A 471 -21.02 2.88 7.68
C MET A 471 -21.41 4.36 7.70
N GLU A 472 -20.61 5.23 7.12
CA GLU A 472 -20.97 6.65 6.94
C GLU A 472 -22.26 6.81 6.12
N ALA A 473 -22.49 5.93 5.16
CA ALA A 473 -23.73 5.91 4.39
C ALA A 473 -24.96 5.62 5.26
N ALA A 474 -24.83 4.75 6.27
CA ALA A 474 -25.94 4.48 7.20
C ALA A 474 -26.23 5.71 8.10
N ASP A 475 -25.19 6.32 8.63
CA ASP A 475 -25.33 7.54 9.45
C ASP A 475 -26.06 8.67 8.69
N ARG A 476 -25.88 8.74 7.36
CA ARG A 476 -26.47 9.77 6.49
C ARG A 476 -27.87 9.49 6.03
N PHE A 477 -28.17 8.24 5.67
CA PHE A 477 -29.36 7.95 4.88
C PHE A 477 -30.36 7.04 5.61
N LEU A 478 -29.94 6.24 6.62
CA LEU A 478 -30.78 5.24 7.24
C LEU A 478 -32.00 5.87 7.92
N LYS A 479 -31.81 6.92 8.71
CA LYS A 479 -32.90 7.60 9.43
C LYS A 479 -33.94 8.17 8.47
N GLU A 480 -33.52 8.81 7.39
CA GLU A 480 -34.38 9.39 6.37
C GLU A 480 -35.13 8.29 5.60
N LEU A 481 -34.45 7.22 5.20
CA LEU A 481 -35.03 6.06 4.53
C LEU A 481 -36.16 5.45 5.37
N LEU A 482 -35.92 5.19 6.65
CA LEU A 482 -36.92 4.61 7.57
C LEU A 482 -38.14 5.50 7.71
N ALA A 483 -37.97 6.82 7.80
CA ALA A 483 -39.07 7.77 7.87
C ALA A 483 -39.96 7.78 6.60
N TYR A 484 -39.40 7.43 5.45
CA TYR A 484 -40.18 7.27 4.20
C TYR A 484 -40.88 5.94 4.13
N VAL A 485 -40.23 4.85 4.60
CA VAL A 485 -40.88 3.54 4.67
C VAL A 485 -42.12 3.56 5.58
N ASP A 486 -42.08 4.25 6.71
CA ASP A 486 -43.20 4.38 7.64
C ASP A 486 -44.44 5.05 7.01
N LYS A 487 -44.27 5.75 5.89
CA LYS A 487 -45.34 6.40 5.12
C LYS A 487 -45.77 5.60 3.85
N SER A 488 -45.07 4.49 3.58
CA SER A 488 -45.28 3.70 2.37
C SER A 488 -46.22 2.52 2.61
N PRO A 489 -47.07 2.16 1.64
CA PRO A 489 -47.88 0.96 1.71
C PRO A 489 -47.10 -0.32 1.38
N ASP A 490 -45.83 -0.26 0.99
CA ASP A 490 -45.03 -1.42 0.58
C ASP A 490 -44.72 -2.31 1.78
N THR A 491 -45.33 -3.50 1.79
CA THR A 491 -45.22 -4.48 2.89
C THR A 491 -43.81 -5.11 2.97
N MET A 492 -43.10 -5.25 1.84
CA MET A 492 -41.74 -5.79 1.83
C MET A 492 -40.74 -4.74 2.38
N ALA A 493 -40.90 -3.48 1.98
CA ALA A 493 -40.10 -2.39 2.56
C ALA A 493 -40.33 -2.26 4.08
N SER A 494 -41.59 -2.43 4.54
CA SER A 494 -41.93 -2.42 5.96
C SER A 494 -41.26 -3.56 6.73
N LYS A 495 -41.23 -4.79 6.17
CA LYS A 495 -40.47 -5.92 6.76
C LYS A 495 -38.99 -5.65 6.82
N ALA A 496 -38.41 -5.08 5.77
CA ALA A 496 -37.00 -4.66 5.71
C ALA A 496 -36.68 -3.61 6.78
N ALA A 497 -37.56 -2.60 6.95
CA ALA A 497 -37.40 -1.55 7.95
C ALA A 497 -37.38 -2.09 9.40
N LEU A 498 -38.13 -3.15 9.72
CA LEU A 498 -38.09 -3.77 11.04
C LEU A 498 -36.73 -4.35 11.39
N VAL A 499 -35.97 -4.86 10.40
CA VAL A 499 -34.60 -5.31 10.58
C VAL A 499 -33.67 -4.12 10.72
N LEU A 500 -33.77 -3.14 9.83
CA LEU A 500 -32.92 -1.96 9.82
C LEU A 500 -33.08 -1.06 11.06
N LYS A 501 -34.29 -0.98 11.65
CA LYS A 501 -34.53 -0.23 12.91
C LYS A 501 -33.78 -0.81 14.12
N LYS A 502 -33.39 -2.09 14.07
CA LYS A 502 -32.64 -2.77 15.14
C LYS A 502 -31.14 -2.79 14.89
N TRP A 503 -30.69 -2.37 13.72
CA TRP A 503 -29.29 -2.37 13.32
C TRP A 503 -28.58 -1.10 13.77
N ASP A 504 -27.34 -1.25 14.24
CA ASP A 504 -26.50 -0.17 14.78
C ASP A 504 -25.68 0.59 13.72
N GLY A 505 -25.88 0.33 12.43
CA GLY A 505 -25.13 0.98 11.34
C GLY A 505 -23.72 0.43 11.12
N ALA A 506 -23.33 -0.66 11.79
CA ALA A 506 -21.98 -1.25 11.70
C ALA A 506 -21.95 -2.57 10.90
N THR A 507 -20.75 -3.00 10.49
CA THR A 507 -20.45 -4.26 9.82
C THR A 507 -19.61 -5.19 10.70
N ASP A 508 -19.99 -5.32 11.96
CA ASP A 508 -19.39 -6.30 12.84
C ASP A 508 -19.84 -7.71 12.48
N THR A 509 -19.08 -8.71 12.90
CA THR A 509 -19.34 -10.11 12.52
C THR A 509 -20.78 -10.55 12.78
N ASN A 510 -21.40 -10.05 13.84
CA ASN A 510 -22.78 -10.37 14.24
C ASN A 510 -23.80 -9.32 13.80
N SER A 511 -23.41 -8.27 13.07
CA SER A 511 -24.32 -7.22 12.62
C SER A 511 -25.40 -7.77 11.71
N ARG A 512 -26.65 -7.53 12.07
CA ARG A 512 -27.85 -7.93 11.34
C ARG A 512 -28.55 -6.70 10.81
N GLY A 513 -28.83 -6.68 9.51
CA GLY A 513 -29.26 -5.49 8.78
C GLY A 513 -28.17 -4.91 7.87
N ALA A 514 -26.89 -5.13 8.19
CA ALA A 514 -25.77 -4.64 7.39
C ALA A 514 -25.80 -5.14 5.94
N VAL A 515 -26.04 -6.43 5.72
CA VAL A 515 -26.17 -7.04 4.38
C VAL A 515 -27.32 -6.40 3.60
N LEU A 516 -28.46 -6.24 4.23
CA LEU A 516 -29.66 -5.63 3.63
C LEU A 516 -29.40 -4.15 3.25
N PHE A 517 -28.81 -3.36 4.16
CA PHE A 517 -28.51 -1.96 3.90
C PHE A 517 -27.47 -1.82 2.78
N ALA A 518 -26.38 -2.62 2.78
CA ALA A 518 -25.39 -2.61 1.73
C ALA A 518 -26.01 -2.92 0.36
N ARG A 519 -26.87 -3.94 0.28
CA ARG A 519 -27.60 -4.31 -0.95
C ARG A 519 -28.50 -3.19 -1.45
N TRP A 520 -29.14 -2.45 -0.53
CA TRP A 520 -29.92 -1.27 -0.87
C TRP A 520 -29.03 -0.13 -1.38
N TYR A 521 -27.94 0.17 -0.65
CA TYR A 521 -27.06 1.28 -1.00
C TYR A 521 -26.33 1.03 -2.33
N ASP A 522 -26.06 -0.20 -2.71
CA ASP A 522 -25.50 -0.57 -4.02
C ASP A 522 -26.38 -0.13 -5.21
N LYS A 523 -27.67 0.07 -4.99
CA LYS A 523 -28.64 0.55 -6.00
C LYS A 523 -28.76 2.08 -6.01
N ILE A 524 -28.13 2.78 -5.06
CA ILE A 524 -28.13 4.24 -4.96
C ILE A 524 -27.00 4.82 -5.82
N ASN A 525 -27.32 5.86 -6.58
CA ASN A 525 -26.36 6.61 -7.38
C ASN A 525 -26.38 8.12 -7.02
N ALA A 526 -25.43 8.88 -7.57
CA ALA A 526 -25.23 10.30 -7.23
C ALA A 526 -26.47 11.16 -7.55
N ASP A 527 -27.27 10.81 -8.57
CA ASP A 527 -28.45 11.58 -8.99
C ASP A 527 -29.60 11.48 -7.97
N MET A 528 -29.53 10.50 -7.07
CA MET A 528 -30.52 10.29 -6.01
C MET A 528 -30.30 11.14 -4.77
N PHE A 529 -29.18 11.86 -4.68
CA PHE A 529 -28.93 12.75 -3.56
C PHE A 529 -29.59 14.13 -3.77
N ARG A 530 -30.22 14.65 -2.72
CA ARG A 530 -30.82 15.99 -2.72
C ARG A 530 -29.75 17.06 -2.78
N ARG A 531 -28.68 16.91 -1.99
CA ARG A 531 -27.48 17.71 -2.02
C ARG A 531 -26.32 16.81 -2.45
N PRO A 532 -25.74 17.01 -3.64
CA PRO A 532 -24.49 16.33 -4.03
C PRO A 532 -23.34 16.77 -3.13
N TRP A 533 -22.17 16.18 -3.30
CA TRP A 533 -20.98 16.61 -2.58
C TRP A 533 -20.66 18.07 -2.87
N ASP A 534 -20.37 18.83 -1.81
CA ASP A 534 -20.15 20.28 -1.83
C ASP A 534 -18.83 20.60 -1.10
N PRO A 535 -17.86 21.28 -1.74
CA PRO A 535 -16.60 21.66 -1.12
C PRO A 535 -16.75 22.61 0.07
N SER A 536 -17.85 23.36 0.18
CA SER A 536 -18.15 24.23 1.31
C SER A 536 -18.62 23.44 2.55
N ASP A 537 -19.07 22.19 2.37
CA ASP A 537 -19.50 21.28 3.44
C ASP A 537 -18.97 19.86 3.16
N PRO A 538 -17.63 19.68 3.11
CA PRO A 538 -17.00 18.50 2.52
C PRO A 538 -17.19 17.23 3.34
N VAL A 539 -17.54 17.33 4.61
CA VAL A 539 -17.70 16.18 5.53
C VAL A 539 -19.16 15.82 5.84
N ALA A 540 -20.14 16.62 5.39
CA ALA A 540 -21.56 16.35 5.61
C ALA A 540 -22.37 16.16 4.31
N THR A 541 -21.76 16.32 3.16
CA THR A 541 -22.35 16.07 1.83
C THR A 541 -21.61 14.92 1.10
N PRO A 542 -22.31 14.13 0.26
CA PRO A 542 -23.72 14.24 -0.17
C PRO A 542 -24.69 13.88 0.96
N CYS A 543 -25.91 14.43 0.91
CA CYS A 543 -26.95 14.12 1.89
C CYS A 543 -28.37 14.28 1.32
N GLY A 544 -29.33 13.64 2.01
CA GLY A 544 -30.73 13.65 1.65
C GLY A 544 -31.06 12.82 0.43
N LEU A 545 -32.24 12.20 0.42
CA LEU A 545 -32.75 11.41 -0.71
C LEU A 545 -33.74 12.27 -1.54
N LYS A 546 -33.48 12.41 -2.83
CA LYS A 546 -34.28 13.22 -3.75
C LYS A 546 -35.62 12.58 -4.10
N ASP A 547 -35.60 11.30 -4.47
CA ASP A 547 -36.78 10.50 -4.82
C ASP A 547 -37.04 9.44 -3.74
N THR A 548 -37.92 9.79 -2.83
CA THR A 548 -38.24 8.97 -1.66
C THR A 548 -39.00 7.69 -2.05
N GLY A 549 -39.90 7.79 -3.03
CA GLY A 549 -40.63 6.62 -3.54
C GLY A 549 -39.71 5.60 -4.21
N LYS A 550 -38.74 6.07 -5.01
CA LYS A 550 -37.71 5.22 -5.60
C LYS A 550 -36.84 4.57 -4.53
N ALA A 551 -36.41 5.32 -3.51
CA ALA A 551 -35.57 4.79 -2.43
C ALA A 551 -36.27 3.63 -1.68
N VAL A 552 -37.59 3.73 -1.42
CA VAL A 552 -38.38 2.70 -0.77
C VAL A 552 -38.56 1.49 -1.68
N ARG A 553 -38.84 1.68 -2.98
CA ARG A 553 -38.92 0.56 -3.93
C ARG A 553 -37.61 -0.21 -4.02
N LEU A 554 -36.49 0.48 -4.08
CA LEU A 554 -35.15 -0.13 -4.10
C LEU A 554 -34.87 -0.92 -2.80
N LEU A 555 -35.40 -0.47 -1.63
CA LEU A 555 -35.31 -1.25 -0.40
C LEU A 555 -36.12 -2.56 -0.48
N ALA A 556 -37.33 -2.50 -1.02
CA ALA A 556 -38.13 -3.70 -1.22
C ALA A 556 -37.48 -4.69 -2.21
N GLU A 557 -36.85 -4.19 -3.26
CA GLU A 557 -36.05 -5.01 -4.21
C GLU A 557 -34.86 -5.65 -3.51
N ALA A 558 -34.04 -4.88 -2.80
CA ALA A 558 -32.92 -5.39 -2.03
C ALA A 558 -33.33 -6.46 -1.02
N ALA A 559 -34.47 -6.25 -0.35
CA ALA A 559 -35.05 -7.21 0.59
C ALA A 559 -35.39 -8.55 -0.07
N ARG A 560 -36.00 -8.52 -1.27
CA ARG A 560 -36.33 -9.74 -2.03
C ARG A 560 -35.05 -10.47 -2.46
N GLU A 561 -34.03 -9.75 -2.90
CA GLU A 561 -32.73 -10.33 -3.28
C GLU A 561 -32.08 -11.03 -2.08
N VAL A 562 -32.01 -10.35 -0.92
CA VAL A 562 -31.42 -10.91 0.30
C VAL A 562 -32.16 -12.16 0.77
N ILE A 563 -33.51 -12.17 0.73
CA ILE A 563 -34.30 -13.38 1.05
C ILE A 563 -33.98 -14.50 0.06
N LYS A 564 -33.93 -14.19 -1.25
CA LYS A 564 -33.68 -15.18 -2.30
C LYS A 564 -32.28 -15.81 -2.14
N GLU A 565 -31.30 -15.03 -1.73
CA GLU A 565 -29.90 -15.46 -1.65
C GLU A 565 -29.57 -16.16 -0.32
N TYR A 566 -30.20 -15.72 0.80
CA TYR A 566 -29.82 -16.16 2.16
C TYR A 566 -31.01 -16.72 2.97
N ASP A 567 -32.18 -16.91 2.38
CA ASP A 567 -33.43 -17.37 3.03
C ASP A 567 -33.85 -16.53 4.25
N SER A 568 -33.26 -15.34 4.45
CA SER A 568 -33.52 -14.48 5.60
C SER A 568 -33.16 -13.02 5.34
N LEU A 569 -33.97 -12.08 5.80
CA LEU A 569 -33.61 -10.66 5.87
C LEU A 569 -32.60 -10.36 7.00
N ASN A 570 -32.50 -11.24 7.97
CA ASN A 570 -31.77 -11.02 9.23
C ASN A 570 -30.46 -11.81 9.27
N VAL A 571 -29.83 -12.03 8.10
CA VAL A 571 -28.54 -12.70 7.99
C VAL A 571 -27.43 -11.84 8.63
N ALA A 572 -26.51 -12.45 9.39
CA ALA A 572 -25.42 -11.73 9.98
C ALA A 572 -24.32 -11.42 8.93
N TRP A 573 -23.64 -10.29 9.08
CA TRP A 573 -22.55 -9.89 8.19
C TRP A 573 -21.49 -10.99 8.05
N GLY A 574 -20.99 -11.53 9.16
CA GLY A 574 -19.95 -12.56 9.18
C GLY A 574 -20.39 -13.95 8.69
N ASP A 575 -21.68 -14.20 8.47
CA ASP A 575 -22.15 -15.42 7.82
C ASP A 575 -21.94 -15.34 6.30
N VAL A 576 -22.08 -14.14 5.73
CA VAL A 576 -21.91 -13.83 4.31
C VAL A 576 -20.47 -13.51 3.99
N TYR A 577 -19.84 -12.61 4.75
CA TYR A 577 -18.50 -12.09 4.53
C TYR A 577 -17.48 -12.83 5.39
N ARG A 578 -16.40 -13.34 4.76
CA ARG A 578 -15.47 -14.26 5.42
C ARG A 578 -14.02 -13.88 5.16
N PHE A 579 -13.15 -14.07 6.15
CA PHE A 579 -11.71 -14.13 6.02
C PHE A 579 -11.27 -15.58 5.80
N ARG A 580 -10.53 -15.86 4.70
CA ARG A 580 -10.04 -17.21 4.42
C ARG A 580 -8.66 -17.18 3.78
N ILE A 581 -7.71 -17.89 4.39
CA ILE A 581 -6.38 -18.17 3.84
C ILE A 581 -6.00 -19.59 4.27
N GLY A 582 -5.67 -20.46 3.32
CA GLY A 582 -5.42 -21.87 3.60
C GLY A 582 -6.61 -22.53 4.34
N HIS A 583 -6.32 -23.10 5.50
CA HIS A 583 -7.34 -23.74 6.36
C HIS A 583 -8.05 -22.77 7.31
N PHE A 584 -7.52 -21.56 7.48
CA PHE A 584 -8.14 -20.55 8.35
C PHE A 584 -9.39 -19.97 7.69
N ASN A 585 -10.49 -19.93 8.42
CA ASN A 585 -11.79 -19.40 7.97
C ASN A 585 -12.55 -18.79 9.16
N TYR A 586 -12.62 -17.44 9.18
CA TYR A 586 -13.25 -16.69 10.25
C TYR A 586 -14.35 -15.76 9.71
N PRO A 587 -15.39 -15.44 10.51
CA PRO A 587 -16.35 -14.40 10.15
C PRO A 587 -15.64 -13.06 9.98
N ALA A 588 -15.98 -12.33 8.92
CA ALA A 588 -15.38 -11.05 8.62
C ALA A 588 -16.17 -9.89 9.26
N ASN A 589 -15.47 -8.78 9.43
CA ASN A 589 -16.02 -7.46 9.77
C ASN A 589 -15.35 -6.40 8.87
N GLY A 590 -15.85 -5.16 8.92
CA GLY A 590 -15.43 -4.14 7.96
C GLY A 590 -16.07 -4.32 6.60
N GLY A 591 -15.71 -3.53 5.60
CA GLY A 591 -16.30 -3.62 4.27
C GLY A 591 -15.80 -2.55 3.31
N SER A 592 -16.47 -2.42 2.16
CA SER A 592 -16.07 -1.54 1.08
C SER A 592 -16.08 -0.05 1.48
N GLU A 593 -15.09 0.69 0.99
CA GLU A 593 -15.02 2.16 1.08
C GLU A 593 -16.24 2.87 0.49
N LYS A 594 -16.95 2.24 -0.45
CA LYS A 594 -18.18 2.74 -1.06
C LYS A 594 -19.24 3.11 -0.01
N TYR A 595 -19.29 2.34 1.09
CA TYR A 595 -20.20 2.57 2.20
C TYR A 595 -19.67 3.57 3.23
N GLY A 596 -18.45 4.08 3.02
CA GLY A 596 -17.77 4.93 3.98
C GLY A 596 -17.31 4.19 5.23
N ILE A 597 -16.88 2.93 5.10
CA ILE A 597 -16.32 2.13 6.20
C ILE A 597 -14.83 2.42 6.32
N TYR A 598 -14.39 2.88 7.51
CA TYR A 598 -12.99 3.19 7.74
C TYR A 598 -12.12 1.93 7.85
N ARG A 599 -12.65 0.85 8.43
CA ARG A 599 -12.05 -0.49 8.37
C ARG A 599 -12.33 -1.12 7.02
N THR A 600 -11.50 -0.82 6.03
CA THR A 600 -11.73 -1.19 4.64
C THR A 600 -11.30 -2.62 4.35
N ILE A 601 -12.24 -3.43 3.89
CA ILE A 601 -12.01 -4.81 3.37
C ILE A 601 -12.76 -4.93 2.05
N TYR A 602 -12.10 -5.50 1.06
CA TYR A 602 -12.69 -5.78 -0.24
C TYR A 602 -12.91 -7.29 -0.38
N PHE A 603 -14.06 -7.64 -0.89
CA PHE A 603 -14.51 -9.02 -1.00
C PHE A 603 -14.78 -9.40 -2.45
N SER A 604 -14.63 -10.71 -2.75
CA SER A 604 -15.02 -11.33 -4.01
C SER A 604 -15.92 -12.51 -3.73
N GLY A 605 -17.06 -12.56 -4.43
CA GLY A 605 -18.03 -13.64 -4.28
C GLY A 605 -17.61 -14.93 -4.99
N ASP A 606 -18.16 -16.06 -4.50
CA ASP A 606 -18.11 -17.34 -5.20
C ASP A 606 -19.53 -17.91 -5.43
N SER A 607 -19.62 -19.08 -6.03
CA SER A 607 -20.89 -19.76 -6.33
C SER A 607 -21.68 -20.18 -5.08
N SER A 608 -21.10 -20.12 -3.89
CA SER A 608 -21.79 -20.43 -2.62
C SER A 608 -22.59 -19.25 -2.05
N GLY A 609 -22.58 -18.09 -2.71
CA GLY A 609 -23.14 -16.83 -2.21
C GLY A 609 -22.30 -16.15 -1.11
N ARG A 610 -21.16 -16.74 -0.71
CA ARG A 610 -20.24 -16.13 0.25
C ARG A 610 -19.29 -15.15 -0.41
N GLN A 611 -18.87 -14.18 0.38
CA GLN A 611 -17.96 -13.12 0.00
C GLN A 611 -16.62 -13.32 0.75
N TRP A 612 -15.53 -13.53 0.03
CA TRP A 612 -14.21 -13.80 0.56
C TRP A 612 -13.34 -12.56 0.50
N ALA A 613 -12.69 -12.20 1.60
CA ALA A 613 -11.76 -11.09 1.62
C ALA A 613 -10.56 -11.37 0.70
N VAL A 614 -10.25 -10.43 -0.17
CA VAL A 614 -9.16 -10.52 -1.16
C VAL A 614 -8.19 -9.34 -1.08
N ALA A 615 -8.60 -8.25 -0.43
CA ALA A 615 -7.82 -7.03 -0.29
C ALA A 615 -8.36 -6.19 0.90
N GLY A 616 -7.67 -5.13 1.24
CA GLY A 616 -8.06 -4.22 2.32
C GLY A 616 -6.97 -4.06 3.36
N ASP A 617 -7.34 -3.85 4.63
CA ASP A 617 -6.36 -3.81 5.72
C ASP A 617 -5.30 -4.88 5.48
N SER A 618 -4.06 -4.48 5.19
CA SER A 618 -2.94 -5.39 4.96
C SER A 618 -1.94 -5.29 6.11
N TYR A 619 -1.00 -4.36 6.11
CA TYR A 619 -0.19 -4.04 7.28
C TYR A 619 -0.85 -2.89 8.07
N VAL A 620 -1.14 -3.10 9.34
CA VAL A 620 -1.69 -2.06 10.23
C VAL A 620 -0.73 -1.85 11.37
N ALA A 621 -0.26 -0.61 11.56
CA ALA A 621 0.56 -0.23 12.71
C ALA A 621 0.01 1.04 13.36
N ILE A 622 -0.07 1.03 14.69
CA ILE A 622 -0.47 2.20 15.49
C ILE A 622 0.62 2.42 16.52
N THR A 623 1.33 3.54 16.39
CA THR A 623 2.52 3.85 17.16
C THR A 623 2.31 5.09 18.02
N GLU A 624 2.76 5.07 19.28
CA GLU A 624 2.82 6.18 20.23
C GLU A 624 4.29 6.51 20.50
N PHE A 625 4.69 7.76 20.22
CA PHE A 625 6.07 8.26 20.33
C PHE A 625 6.27 9.00 21.65
N GLY A 626 6.28 8.24 22.76
CA GLY A 626 6.62 8.75 24.08
C GLY A 626 8.07 8.43 24.46
N ARG A 627 8.41 8.56 25.73
CA ARG A 627 9.76 8.20 26.26
C ARG A 627 10.28 6.83 25.78
N ARG A 628 9.38 5.91 25.51
CA ARG A 628 9.61 4.65 24.81
C ARG A 628 8.50 4.50 23.78
N VAL A 629 8.88 4.17 22.58
CA VAL A 629 7.91 3.89 21.52
C VAL A 629 7.10 2.66 21.89
N LYS A 630 5.79 2.74 21.71
CA LYS A 630 4.84 1.63 21.87
C LYS A 630 4.08 1.46 20.59
N ALA A 631 3.93 0.23 20.11
CA ALA A 631 3.16 -0.02 18.91
C ALA A 631 2.22 -1.21 19.04
N ARG A 632 1.08 -1.11 18.34
CA ARG A 632 0.15 -2.19 18.03
C ARG A 632 0.22 -2.48 16.56
N VAL A 633 0.35 -3.73 16.18
CA VAL A 633 0.58 -4.14 14.79
C VAL A 633 -0.28 -5.34 14.41
N LEU A 634 -0.58 -5.45 13.12
CA LEU A 634 -1.29 -6.57 12.53
C LEU A 634 -0.91 -6.68 11.06
N LEU A 635 -0.48 -7.85 10.61
CA LEU A 635 -0.37 -8.19 9.21
C LEU A 635 -1.49 -9.19 8.88
N SER A 636 -2.53 -8.71 8.22
CA SER A 636 -3.84 -9.40 8.12
C SER A 636 -3.75 -10.85 7.68
N TYR A 637 -2.88 -11.15 6.74
CA TYR A 637 -2.71 -12.48 6.14
C TYR A 637 -1.52 -13.27 6.71
N GLY A 638 -0.88 -12.76 7.80
CA GLY A 638 0.30 -13.39 8.39
C GLY A 638 1.60 -13.06 7.66
N ASN A 639 2.73 -13.46 8.21
CA ASN A 639 4.05 -13.03 7.75
C ASN A 639 4.75 -14.07 6.85
N ALA A 640 4.01 -14.97 6.21
CA ALA A 640 4.54 -15.96 5.28
C ALA A 640 3.57 -16.22 4.12
N SER A 641 4.11 -16.62 2.97
CA SER A 641 3.34 -17.04 1.79
C SER A 641 3.64 -18.48 1.37
N GLU A 642 4.55 -19.16 2.05
CA GLU A 642 4.89 -20.56 1.72
C GLU A 642 3.77 -21.50 2.17
N PRO A 643 3.28 -22.38 1.27
CA PRO A 643 2.28 -23.38 1.61
C PRO A 643 2.78 -24.28 2.78
N GLY A 644 1.95 -24.42 3.80
CA GLY A 644 2.29 -25.19 4.99
C GLY A 644 2.98 -24.40 6.11
N SER A 645 3.38 -23.15 5.87
CA SER A 645 3.83 -22.26 6.95
C SER A 645 2.67 -21.97 7.90
N LYS A 646 2.90 -22.10 9.20
CA LYS A 646 1.91 -21.73 10.22
C LYS A 646 1.62 -20.24 10.26
N HIS A 647 2.54 -19.41 9.72
CA HIS A 647 2.40 -17.96 9.67
C HIS A 647 1.66 -17.46 8.41
N MET A 648 1.16 -18.37 7.58
CA MET A 648 0.26 -18.03 6.48
C MET A 648 -1.19 -18.03 7.00
N GLY A 649 -1.74 -16.85 7.33
CA GLY A 649 -3.11 -16.68 7.81
C GLY A 649 -3.29 -16.71 9.33
N ASP A 650 -2.25 -16.88 10.13
CA ASP A 650 -2.31 -17.00 11.60
C ASP A 650 -2.87 -15.73 12.30
N GLN A 651 -2.79 -14.57 11.67
CA GLN A 651 -3.32 -13.31 12.21
C GLN A 651 -4.79 -13.02 11.81
N LEU A 652 -5.42 -13.87 10.97
CA LEU A 652 -6.82 -13.69 10.58
C LEU A 652 -7.79 -13.75 11.77
N GLN A 653 -7.46 -14.50 12.82
CA GLN A 653 -8.29 -14.56 14.03
C GLN A 653 -8.29 -13.20 14.76
N LEU A 654 -7.12 -12.57 14.89
CA LEU A 654 -7.00 -11.23 15.44
C LEU A 654 -7.80 -10.22 14.61
N LEU A 655 -7.67 -10.31 13.29
CA LEU A 655 -8.43 -9.49 12.35
C LEU A 655 -9.94 -9.64 12.57
N SER A 656 -10.44 -10.87 12.67
CA SER A 656 -11.85 -11.19 12.92
C SER A 656 -12.37 -10.63 14.26
N ARG A 657 -11.53 -10.65 15.30
CA ARG A 657 -11.87 -10.16 16.64
C ARG A 657 -11.68 -8.66 16.83
N LYS A 658 -11.20 -7.93 15.82
CA LYS A 658 -10.79 -6.54 15.92
C LYS A 658 -9.70 -6.33 16.99
N GLU A 659 -8.70 -7.21 16.98
CA GLU A 659 -7.55 -7.20 17.91
C GLU A 659 -6.26 -6.91 17.14
N MET A 660 -5.29 -6.32 17.85
CA MET A 660 -3.94 -6.07 17.34
C MET A 660 -2.93 -6.55 18.38
N ARG A 661 -1.83 -7.15 17.93
CA ARG A 661 -0.74 -7.58 18.80
C ARG A 661 0.20 -6.44 19.16
N ILE A 662 1.00 -6.64 20.20
CA ILE A 662 2.10 -5.73 20.56
C ILE A 662 3.27 -5.98 19.59
N ALA A 663 3.87 -4.90 19.07
CA ALA A 663 5.20 -5.00 18.48
C ALA A 663 6.23 -5.10 19.61
N TRP A 664 6.97 -6.21 19.67
CA TRP A 664 8.06 -6.38 20.62
C TRP A 664 9.31 -5.69 20.07
N LEU A 665 9.79 -4.68 20.81
CA LEU A 665 10.91 -3.84 20.37
C LEU A 665 12.19 -4.10 21.14
N SER A 666 12.08 -4.57 22.40
CA SER A 666 13.25 -4.92 23.19
C SER A 666 13.61 -6.40 23.05
N LYS A 667 14.92 -6.69 23.04
CA LYS A 667 15.44 -8.08 22.98
C LYS A 667 14.89 -8.97 24.10
N LYS A 668 14.56 -8.39 25.26
CA LYS A 668 13.93 -9.10 26.38
C LYS A 668 12.51 -9.54 26.03
N GLU A 669 11.68 -8.65 25.50
CA GLU A 669 10.29 -8.97 25.10
C GLU A 669 10.28 -10.00 23.97
N ILE A 670 11.18 -9.83 22.98
CA ILE A 670 11.32 -10.76 21.84
C ILE A 670 11.65 -12.15 22.34
N LYS A 671 12.63 -12.29 23.24
CA LYS A 671 13.03 -13.58 23.82
C LYS A 671 11.92 -14.25 24.65
N MET A 672 11.01 -13.50 25.26
CA MET A 672 9.83 -14.06 25.94
C MET A 672 8.75 -14.58 24.98
N ASN A 673 8.81 -14.20 23.72
CA ASN A 673 7.87 -14.56 22.67
C ASN A 673 8.56 -15.24 21.48
N LEU A 674 9.74 -15.80 21.74
CA LEU A 674 10.62 -16.39 20.75
C LEU A 674 10.06 -17.72 20.23
N GLU A 675 10.19 -17.95 18.95
CA GLU A 675 9.92 -19.21 18.28
C GLU A 675 11.21 -19.91 17.85
N GLN A 676 12.08 -19.17 17.15
CA GLN A 676 13.30 -19.72 16.55
C GLN A 676 14.44 -18.71 16.64
N VAL A 677 15.67 -19.22 16.67
CA VAL A 677 16.91 -18.41 16.56
C VAL A 677 17.77 -18.95 15.44
N GLU A 678 18.16 -18.06 14.54
CA GLU A 678 19.22 -18.34 13.56
C GLU A 678 20.45 -17.50 13.91
N LYS A 679 21.63 -18.11 13.85
CA LYS A 679 22.92 -17.45 14.09
C LYS A 679 23.79 -17.55 12.86
N PHE A 680 24.53 -16.48 12.57
CA PHE A 680 25.33 -16.34 11.36
C PHE A 680 26.80 -16.03 11.66
#